data_52d265f2b4122e440eddbd3931d2f704
#
_entry.id   52d265f2b4122e440eddbd3931d2f704
#
_cell.length_a   1.000
_cell.length_b   1.000
_cell.length_c   1.000
_cell.angle_alpha   90.00
_cell.angle_beta   90.00
_cell.angle_gamma   90.00
#
_symmetry.space_group_name_H-M   'P 1'
#
loop_
_entity.id
_entity.type
_entity.pdbx_description
1 polymer ?
#
loop_
_entity_poly.entity_id
_entity_poly.type
_entity_poly.pdbx_seq_one_letter_code
_entity_poly.pdbx_strand_id
1 'polypeptide(L)'
;MQPSHRRLLATTSLILGAFLALPAGAQTAPATASPVAKPAVPSVVRQKMLRLEKEPLRQDAPAAAQEYLRLRRAPDGRRDVPVERYLAALRRMEGMPRYSSASGTVLPPRARDGKALATGASSLNGWAPLGPGNIGGRTRGLVIHPTDPRTMYAAGVAGGVWKTTNGGVTWAPLADLLANIAVTTLALSPQNPEVIYAGTGEGFFNGDAIRGGGIFKSINGGTTWVQLAATNTSDFYYVNKIVVSAKRPSRVYAATRTGVWRSLDGGATWTAVLTPTAFGGCLDLALRTDRAGDVVFASCGIFDQATVYRNTAAHAAGAWTPVLRDPGMSRTTLAIAPSNQNVIYALASSNVSGDYLDGLHGVFRSTDGGATWTARVRNTSPRKLDQALLSNPIFVFLEECFGAPGAFFNQGWYDNVIAVDPRDSNRVWAGGIDLFRSDDGGKSWGLASYWWAQLDDGSYLPSYAHADQHTIVFHPRYNGTTNKTMFVGGDGGIFKTRDARAATVKDTAGVCDPFAGAFEWEDLNNGYAVTQFYHGLPYPDGTTYFGGTQDNGSIRGDNTSGANAWESIFGGDGAYVAIDRTDTDILYVSTPGLALRKSTDGGVTFNRKTTGIDEDPGNFLFITPYVMDPANPNRLWIGGSQLWRTDDAAESWTAASNVVAGDRFPIVSALGVAPSDSNRVLAGTVEGFVHRNTTAGTTDGSTDWPQSQPRAGFVSWVAFDPVDPAIAYATYSSFGGGAHVWKSTDGGATWAALDGTGSGALPDIPVNSIAINPANRSHLYIGTDAGVFSSIDGGTTWMVENTGFANVPVFALALQPNPLAAGPTPVYELFAFSHGRGAWKVTLP
;
A
#
# COMPACT_ATOMS: atom_id res chain seq x y z
N MET A 1 5.06 -27.76 20.89
CA MET A 1 3.76 -27.60 21.51
C MET A 1 3.47 -26.11 21.58
N GLN A 2 2.70 -25.61 20.67
CA GLN A 2 2.27 -24.19 20.62
C GLN A 2 0.74 -24.17 20.67
N PRO A 3 0.14 -23.22 21.40
CA PRO A 3 -1.31 -23.04 21.35
C PRO A 3 -1.71 -22.37 20.04
N SER A 4 -2.72 -22.92 19.44
CA SER A 4 -3.35 -22.54 18.19
C SER A 4 -3.96 -21.12 18.26
N HIS A 5 -3.48 -20.18 17.48
CA HIS A 5 -4.17 -18.93 17.15
C HIS A 5 -5.31 -19.20 16.15
N ARG A 6 -6.27 -19.97 16.54
CA ARG A 6 -7.57 -20.06 15.86
C ARG A 6 -8.63 -19.36 16.70
N ARG A 7 -8.66 -18.04 16.66
CA ARG A 7 -9.81 -17.21 17.10
C ARG A 7 -9.52 -15.74 16.77
N LEU A 8 -9.76 -15.34 15.51
CA LEU A 8 -9.92 -13.90 15.17
C LEU A 8 -10.61 -13.71 13.81
N LEU A 9 -11.61 -14.53 13.49
CA LEU A 9 -12.41 -14.32 12.29
C LEU A 9 -13.92 -14.57 12.52
N ALA A 10 -14.39 -14.39 13.73
CA ALA A 10 -15.82 -14.57 13.98
C ALA A 10 -16.26 -13.70 15.16
N THR A 11 -16.39 -12.38 14.95
CA THR A 11 -17.29 -11.50 15.73
C THR A 11 -17.29 -10.08 15.14
N THR A 12 -17.87 -9.90 13.97
CA THR A 12 -18.30 -8.56 13.53
C THR A 12 -19.49 -8.68 12.57
N SER A 13 -20.48 -9.44 12.99
CA SER A 13 -21.80 -9.42 12.35
C SER A 13 -22.82 -9.49 13.47
N LEU A 14 -23.13 -8.36 14.05
CA LEU A 14 -24.37 -8.09 14.81
C LEU A 14 -24.14 -6.76 15.56
N ILE A 15 -24.71 -5.71 15.04
CA ILE A 15 -25.35 -4.58 15.71
C ILE A 15 -25.75 -3.57 14.61
N LEU A 16 -26.89 -3.86 13.99
CA LEU A 16 -27.75 -2.81 13.42
C LEU A 16 -29.15 -3.40 13.29
N GLY A 17 -29.93 -3.28 14.34
CA GLY A 17 -31.31 -3.70 14.32
C GLY A 17 -31.95 -3.63 15.70
N ALA A 18 -32.19 -2.45 16.22
CA ALA A 18 -33.16 -2.23 17.28
C ALA A 18 -33.51 -0.74 17.41
N PHE A 19 -34.39 -0.27 16.58
CA PHE A 19 -35.26 0.86 16.90
C PHE A 19 -36.69 0.34 16.91
N LEU A 20 -37.24 0.02 18.09
CA LEU A 20 -38.68 -0.03 18.34
C LEU A 20 -38.98 0.07 19.85
N ALA A 21 -39.60 1.18 20.16
CA ALA A 21 -40.63 1.45 21.23
C ALA A 21 -40.41 0.87 22.64
N LEU A 22 -40.27 1.75 23.58
CA LEU A 22 -40.58 1.55 25.01
C LEU A 22 -41.84 2.31 25.42
N PRO A 23 -42.72 1.73 26.28
CA PRO A 23 -43.92 2.38 26.78
C PRO A 23 -43.64 3.29 27.99
N ALA A 24 -44.46 4.32 28.11
CA ALA A 24 -44.42 5.33 29.17
C ALA A 24 -44.74 4.78 30.55
N GLY A 25 -43.87 5.05 31.52
CA GLY A 25 -44.13 4.94 32.94
C GLY A 25 -43.63 6.19 33.65
N ALA A 26 -44.55 6.95 34.24
CA ALA A 26 -44.29 8.25 34.90
C ALA A 26 -43.61 8.09 36.25
N GLN A 27 -42.46 8.76 36.43
CA GLN A 27 -42.00 9.19 37.78
C GLN A 27 -41.35 10.58 37.66
N THR A 28 -41.70 11.44 38.57
CA THR A 28 -41.33 12.86 38.71
C THR A 28 -39.83 13.00 39.00
N ALA A 29 -39.10 13.77 38.17
CA ALA A 29 -37.72 14.15 38.38
C ALA A 29 -37.54 15.61 38.82
N PRO A 30 -36.49 15.99 39.56
CA PRO A 30 -36.17 17.35 39.89
C PRO A 30 -35.64 18.14 38.67
N ALA A 31 -35.81 19.48 38.74
CA ALA A 31 -35.55 20.41 37.64
C ALA A 31 -34.16 20.24 36.99
N THR A 32 -34.14 19.93 35.72
CA THR A 32 -32.97 19.81 34.88
C THR A 32 -32.58 21.16 34.28
N ALA A 33 -31.28 21.44 34.29
CA ALA A 33 -30.68 22.53 33.50
C ALA A 33 -31.07 22.37 32.02
N SER A 34 -31.35 23.47 31.33
CA SER A 34 -31.70 23.49 29.89
C SER A 34 -30.59 22.78 29.07
N PRO A 35 -30.92 21.91 28.13
CA PRO A 35 -29.93 21.29 27.27
C PRO A 35 -29.23 22.37 26.44
N VAL A 36 -27.92 22.41 26.49
CA VAL A 36 -27.08 23.18 25.58
C VAL A 36 -27.44 22.74 24.17
N ALA A 37 -27.87 23.66 23.33
CA ALA A 37 -28.20 23.37 21.93
C ALA A 37 -26.95 22.76 21.23
N LYS A 38 -27.09 21.58 20.65
CA LYS A 38 -26.02 20.97 19.85
C LYS A 38 -25.66 21.93 18.71
N PRO A 39 -24.37 22.13 18.39
CA PRO A 39 -23.96 22.97 17.28
C PRO A 39 -24.58 22.47 15.97
N ALA A 40 -24.95 23.42 15.09
CA ALA A 40 -25.48 23.07 13.78
C ALA A 40 -24.39 22.39 12.95
N VAL A 41 -24.63 21.14 12.55
CA VAL A 41 -23.70 20.37 11.69
C VAL A 41 -23.80 20.93 10.26
N PRO A 42 -22.67 21.30 9.61
CA PRO A 42 -22.67 21.76 8.22
C PRO A 42 -23.34 20.77 7.27
N SER A 43 -23.99 21.27 6.21
CA SER A 43 -24.77 20.45 5.28
C SER A 43 -23.92 19.33 4.63
N VAL A 44 -22.67 19.62 4.29
CA VAL A 44 -21.68 18.68 3.72
C VAL A 44 -21.41 17.51 4.66
N VAL A 45 -21.21 17.80 5.93
CA VAL A 45 -21.00 16.80 6.97
C VAL A 45 -22.23 15.92 7.14
N ARG A 46 -23.41 16.55 7.12
CA ARG A 46 -24.69 15.84 7.22
C ARG A 46 -24.97 14.93 6.04
N GLN A 47 -24.61 15.33 4.82
CA GLN A 47 -24.76 14.50 3.62
C GLN A 47 -23.81 13.29 3.65
N LYS A 48 -22.56 13.47 4.07
CA LYS A 48 -21.63 12.36 4.26
C LYS A 48 -22.17 11.35 5.28
N MET A 49 -22.77 11.83 6.37
CA MET A 49 -23.38 10.95 7.38
C MET A 49 -24.58 10.18 6.84
N LEU A 50 -25.43 10.80 6.03
CA LEU A 50 -26.54 10.12 5.37
C LEU A 50 -26.06 9.04 4.39
N ARG A 51 -24.87 9.20 3.80
CA ARG A 51 -24.20 8.14 3.02
C ARG A 51 -23.69 7.03 3.94
N LEU A 52 -23.08 7.35 5.07
CA LEU A 52 -22.56 6.39 6.06
C LEU A 52 -23.68 5.59 6.77
N GLU A 53 -24.86 6.19 6.98
CA GLU A 53 -26.03 5.48 7.49
C GLU A 53 -26.56 4.43 6.50
N LYS A 54 -26.45 4.70 5.20
CA LYS A 54 -26.86 3.78 4.14
C LYS A 54 -25.84 2.70 3.84
N GLU A 55 -24.55 3.01 4.06
CA GLU A 55 -23.43 2.12 3.82
C GLU A 55 -22.45 2.24 4.99
N PRO A 56 -22.37 1.24 5.87
CA PRO A 56 -21.40 1.27 6.97
C PRO A 56 -19.99 1.49 6.40
N LEU A 57 -19.25 2.40 7.04
CA LEU A 57 -17.83 2.62 6.75
C LEU A 57 -17.14 1.25 6.73
N ARG A 58 -16.75 0.79 5.54
CA ARG A 58 -15.74 -0.25 5.46
C ARG A 58 -14.43 0.43 5.79
N GLN A 59 -13.88 -0.01 6.88
CA GLN A 59 -12.59 0.38 7.33
C GLN A 59 -11.56 -0.13 6.34
N ASP A 60 -10.54 0.67 6.08
CA ASP A 60 -9.29 0.15 5.56
C ASP A 60 -8.82 -1.03 6.42
N ALA A 61 -8.38 -2.11 5.77
CA ALA A 61 -7.98 -3.33 6.44
C ALA A 61 -6.54 -3.71 6.03
N PRO A 62 -5.52 -2.95 6.46
CA PRO A 62 -4.13 -3.17 6.03
C PRO A 62 -3.64 -4.60 6.32
N ALA A 63 -4.11 -5.22 7.39
CA ALA A 63 -3.78 -6.62 7.70
C ALA A 63 -4.36 -7.61 6.67
N ALA A 64 -5.57 -7.36 6.16
CA ALA A 64 -6.20 -8.21 5.14
C ALA A 64 -5.56 -7.99 3.75
N ALA A 65 -5.22 -6.75 3.40
CA ALA A 65 -4.45 -6.44 2.19
C ALA A 65 -3.12 -7.19 2.18
N GLN A 66 -2.44 -7.18 3.31
CA GLN A 66 -1.16 -7.85 3.50
C GLN A 66 -1.27 -9.37 3.38
N GLU A 67 -2.29 -9.98 3.98
CA GLU A 67 -2.51 -11.42 3.88
C GLU A 67 -2.82 -11.82 2.44
N TYR A 68 -3.60 -11.02 1.71
CA TYR A 68 -3.86 -11.25 0.28
C TYR A 68 -2.57 -11.24 -0.55
N LEU A 69 -1.71 -10.24 -0.37
CA LEU A 69 -0.44 -10.14 -1.10
C LEU A 69 0.55 -11.24 -0.71
N ARG A 70 0.51 -11.70 0.56
CA ARG A 70 1.26 -12.87 1.02
C ARG A 70 0.77 -14.16 0.35
N LEU A 71 -0.53 -14.40 0.31
CA LEU A 71 -1.14 -15.57 -0.35
C LEU A 71 -0.76 -15.64 -1.82
N ARG A 72 -0.72 -14.52 -2.51
CA ARG A 72 -0.28 -14.47 -3.91
C ARG A 72 1.13 -14.99 -4.10
N ARG A 73 2.06 -14.65 -3.20
CA ARG A 73 3.51 -14.93 -3.34
C ARG A 73 3.98 -16.18 -2.61
N ALA A 74 3.34 -16.56 -1.52
CA ALA A 74 3.73 -17.68 -0.66
C ALA A 74 2.50 -18.40 -0.04
N PRO A 75 1.65 -19.08 -0.83
CA PRO A 75 0.44 -19.74 -0.33
C PRO A 75 0.73 -20.99 0.51
N ASP A 76 1.94 -21.55 0.45
CA ASP A 76 2.37 -22.75 1.16
C ASP A 76 2.45 -22.61 2.69
N GLY A 77 1.93 -21.50 3.24
CA GLY A 77 1.92 -21.21 4.67
C GLY A 77 3.25 -20.68 5.21
N ARG A 78 4.23 -20.43 4.36
CA ARG A 78 5.42 -19.67 4.75
C ARG A 78 5.02 -18.23 5.04
N ARG A 79 5.44 -17.72 6.18
CA ARG A 79 5.09 -16.35 6.60
C ARG A 79 5.85 -15.28 5.81
N ASP A 80 6.96 -15.64 5.20
CA ASP A 80 7.89 -14.69 4.60
C ASP A 80 8.04 -14.91 3.08
N VAL A 81 7.86 -13.84 2.32
CA VAL A 81 8.14 -13.82 0.88
C VAL A 81 9.67 -13.90 0.65
N PRO A 82 10.19 -14.84 -0.16
CA PRO A 82 11.63 -15.09 -0.27
C PRO A 82 12.34 -14.06 -1.17
N VAL A 83 12.80 -12.93 -0.59
CA VAL A 83 13.50 -11.87 -1.34
C VAL A 83 14.78 -12.34 -2.04
N GLU A 84 15.44 -13.37 -1.52
CA GLU A 84 16.61 -13.99 -2.15
C GLU A 84 16.29 -14.53 -3.55
N ARG A 85 15.09 -15.03 -3.78
CA ARG A 85 14.60 -15.48 -5.10
C ARG A 85 14.36 -14.30 -6.02
N TYR A 86 13.75 -13.24 -5.53
CA TYR A 86 13.58 -12.00 -6.28
C TYR A 86 14.93 -11.41 -6.71
N LEU A 87 15.90 -11.30 -5.80
CA LEU A 87 17.23 -10.81 -6.13
C LEU A 87 17.99 -11.76 -7.09
N ALA A 88 17.76 -13.07 -6.99
CA ALA A 88 18.30 -14.03 -7.96
C ALA A 88 17.65 -13.86 -9.34
N ALA A 89 16.34 -13.61 -9.38
CA ALA A 89 15.62 -13.31 -10.62
C ALA A 89 16.16 -12.04 -11.30
N LEU A 90 16.38 -10.95 -10.58
CA LEU A 90 16.98 -9.73 -11.11
C LEU A 90 18.37 -9.97 -11.72
N ARG A 91 19.22 -10.74 -11.02
CA ARG A 91 20.57 -11.14 -11.56
C ARG A 91 20.45 -12.01 -12.83
N ARG A 92 19.44 -12.88 -12.89
CA ARG A 92 19.18 -13.69 -14.09
C ARG A 92 18.76 -12.83 -15.26
N MET A 93 17.89 -11.84 -15.04
CA MET A 93 17.39 -10.89 -16.04
C MET A 93 18.53 -10.11 -16.72
N GLU A 94 19.62 -9.82 -16.03
CA GLU A 94 20.79 -9.16 -16.63
C GLU A 94 21.39 -9.94 -17.81
N GLY A 95 21.32 -11.28 -17.75
CA GLY A 95 21.84 -12.18 -18.79
C GLY A 95 20.82 -12.61 -19.84
N MET A 96 19.56 -12.18 -19.71
CA MET A 96 18.49 -12.53 -20.64
C MET A 96 18.49 -11.63 -21.87
N PRO A 97 18.00 -12.11 -23.03
CA PRO A 97 17.70 -11.25 -24.17
C PRO A 97 16.66 -10.21 -23.78
N ARG A 98 16.69 -9.04 -24.42
CA ARG A 98 15.76 -7.95 -24.23
C ARG A 98 14.92 -7.72 -25.47
N TYR A 99 13.73 -7.21 -25.29
CA TYR A 99 12.85 -6.84 -26.38
C TYR A 99 12.37 -5.41 -26.22
N SER A 100 12.22 -4.70 -27.31
CA SER A 100 11.56 -3.40 -27.34
C SER A 100 10.21 -3.56 -28.04
N SER A 101 9.14 -3.52 -27.26
CA SER A 101 7.76 -3.57 -27.80
C SER A 101 7.44 -2.40 -28.71
N ALA A 102 8.06 -1.23 -28.48
CA ALA A 102 7.85 -0.04 -29.32
C ALA A 102 8.44 -0.16 -30.73
N SER A 103 9.57 -0.85 -30.87
CA SER A 103 10.27 -0.98 -32.16
C SER A 103 10.17 -2.39 -32.77
N GLY A 104 9.59 -3.36 -32.06
CA GLY A 104 9.51 -4.75 -32.50
C GLY A 104 10.87 -5.45 -32.60
N THR A 105 11.90 -5.00 -31.88
CA THR A 105 13.27 -5.48 -32.03
C THR A 105 13.79 -6.21 -30.81
N VAL A 106 14.51 -7.32 -31.07
CA VAL A 106 15.29 -8.03 -30.06
C VAL A 106 16.61 -7.30 -29.84
N LEU A 107 16.91 -7.03 -28.57
CA LEU A 107 18.13 -6.35 -28.13
C LEU A 107 19.04 -7.34 -27.39
N PRO A 108 20.38 -7.17 -27.45
CA PRO A 108 21.29 -8.00 -26.70
C PRO A 108 21.11 -7.82 -25.17
N PRO A 109 21.52 -8.80 -24.34
CA PRO A 109 21.62 -8.61 -22.91
C PRO A 109 22.42 -7.34 -22.53
N ARG A 110 22.19 -6.78 -21.37
CA ARG A 110 23.00 -5.64 -20.88
C ARG A 110 24.44 -6.10 -20.68
N ALA A 111 25.40 -5.30 -21.18
CA ALA A 111 26.83 -5.58 -20.93
C ALA A 111 27.10 -5.52 -19.41
N ARG A 112 27.79 -6.53 -18.90
CA ARG A 112 28.28 -6.56 -17.51
C ARG A 112 29.53 -5.69 -17.39
N ASP A 113 29.37 -4.39 -17.34
CA ASP A 113 30.48 -3.46 -17.15
C ASP A 113 30.82 -3.15 -15.67
N GLY A 114 30.22 -3.91 -14.73
CA GLY A 114 30.56 -3.82 -13.29
C GLY A 114 30.29 -2.45 -12.66
N LYS A 115 29.73 -1.52 -13.41
CA LYS A 115 29.34 -0.21 -12.91
C LYS A 115 28.01 -0.30 -12.18
N ALA A 116 27.89 0.44 -11.08
CA ALA A 116 26.66 0.64 -10.34
C ALA A 116 25.51 0.86 -11.32
N LEU A 117 24.38 0.20 -11.06
CA LEU A 117 23.17 0.33 -11.86
C LEU A 117 22.89 1.80 -12.07
N ALA A 118 23.16 2.30 -13.27
CA ALA A 118 22.99 3.69 -13.60
C ALA A 118 21.51 4.03 -13.51
N THR A 119 21.17 4.92 -12.60
CA THR A 119 19.88 5.55 -12.52
C THR A 119 19.83 6.63 -13.61
N GLY A 120 19.47 6.28 -14.76
CA GLY A 120 19.03 7.23 -15.74
C GLY A 120 17.77 6.63 -16.31
N ALA A 121 16.65 7.33 -16.24
CA ALA A 121 15.70 7.21 -17.31
C ALA A 121 16.51 7.54 -18.59
N SER A 122 17.28 6.55 -19.09
CA SER A 122 17.67 6.60 -20.48
C SER A 122 16.33 6.80 -21.19
N SER A 123 16.26 7.74 -22.08
CA SER A 123 15.14 7.94 -23.01
C SER A 123 14.94 6.64 -23.79
N LEU A 124 14.31 5.69 -23.13
CA LEU A 124 13.96 4.41 -23.72
C LEU A 124 12.66 4.70 -24.47
N ASN A 125 12.82 5.04 -25.70
CA ASN A 125 11.76 5.35 -26.63
C ASN A 125 10.79 4.17 -26.70
N GLY A 126 9.66 4.26 -25.98
CA GLY A 126 8.65 3.22 -26.10
C GLY A 126 7.56 3.30 -25.04
N TRP A 127 7.85 3.02 -23.81
CA TRP A 127 6.84 3.07 -22.75
C TRP A 127 6.60 4.51 -22.28
N ALA A 128 5.36 4.96 -22.38
CA ALA A 128 4.94 6.26 -21.88
C ALA A 128 4.30 6.11 -20.50
N PRO A 129 4.77 6.84 -19.48
CA PRO A 129 4.10 6.87 -18.18
C PRO A 129 2.78 7.64 -18.32
N LEU A 130 1.70 7.04 -17.82
CA LEU A 130 0.36 7.63 -17.82
C LEU A 130 0.04 8.33 -16.50
N GLY A 131 0.84 8.09 -15.46
CA GLY A 131 0.56 8.53 -14.10
C GLY A 131 -0.16 7.44 -13.26
N PRO A 132 -0.88 7.82 -12.19
CA PRO A 132 -1.08 9.18 -11.72
C PRO A 132 0.19 9.81 -11.13
N GLY A 133 0.43 11.05 -11.43
CA GLY A 133 1.49 11.82 -10.77
C GLY A 133 0.96 12.72 -9.66
N ASN A 134 -0.36 12.96 -9.63
CA ASN A 134 -1.06 13.76 -8.64
C ASN A 134 -1.75 12.93 -7.53
N ILE A 135 -1.70 11.63 -7.61
CA ILE A 135 -2.20 10.71 -6.57
C ILE A 135 -1.01 9.88 -6.10
N GLY A 136 -0.65 10.05 -4.84
CA GLY A 136 0.52 9.40 -4.26
C GLY A 136 0.31 7.93 -3.92
N GLY A 137 1.09 7.44 -2.97
CA GLY A 137 1.00 6.11 -2.40
C GLY A 137 1.91 6.03 -1.18
N ARG A 138 1.99 4.88 -0.54
CA ARG A 138 2.65 4.67 0.76
C ARG A 138 4.07 5.20 0.80
N THR A 139 4.27 6.26 1.60
CA THR A 139 5.53 6.99 1.77
C THR A 139 5.99 6.93 3.23
N ARG A 140 7.00 6.09 3.53
CA ARG A 140 7.50 5.89 4.90
C ARG A 140 8.74 6.70 5.24
N GLY A 141 9.47 7.18 4.28
CA GLY A 141 10.69 7.96 4.52
C GLY A 141 10.68 9.26 3.73
N LEU A 142 10.99 10.36 4.43
CA LEU A 142 11.19 11.67 3.82
C LEU A 142 12.40 12.33 4.49
N VAL A 143 13.38 12.76 3.71
CA VAL A 143 14.54 13.49 4.21
C VAL A 143 14.78 14.73 3.36
N ILE A 144 15.17 15.84 4.01
CA ILE A 144 15.38 17.12 3.38
C ILE A 144 16.86 17.48 3.50
N HIS A 145 17.47 17.90 2.40
CA HIS A 145 18.86 18.32 2.39
C HIS A 145 19.06 19.54 3.33
N PRO A 146 19.98 19.49 4.29
CA PRO A 146 20.02 20.47 5.39
C PRO A 146 20.40 21.89 4.96
N THR A 147 21.14 22.07 3.89
CA THR A 147 21.60 23.39 3.40
C THR A 147 20.87 23.83 2.12
N ASP A 148 20.37 22.90 1.33
CA ASP A 148 19.48 23.18 0.18
C ASP A 148 18.10 22.54 0.38
N PRO A 149 17.16 23.19 1.08
CA PRO A 149 15.86 22.59 1.40
C PRO A 149 14.95 22.35 0.19
N ARG A 150 15.33 22.80 -1.00
CA ARG A 150 14.62 22.45 -2.24
C ARG A 150 14.93 21.03 -2.68
N THR A 151 16.07 20.48 -2.24
CA THR A 151 16.44 19.09 -2.48
C THR A 151 15.88 18.20 -1.36
N MET A 152 15.00 17.28 -1.72
CA MET A 152 14.39 16.29 -0.81
C MET A 152 14.41 14.91 -1.45
N TYR A 153 14.37 13.88 -0.60
CA TYR A 153 14.27 12.48 -1.01
C TYR A 153 13.11 11.81 -0.28
N ALA A 154 12.30 11.07 -1.03
CA ALA A 154 11.17 10.32 -0.49
C ALA A 154 11.35 8.82 -0.76
N ALA A 155 10.88 7.99 0.16
CA ALA A 155 10.88 6.54 0.06
C ALA A 155 9.44 6.04 -0.11
N GLY A 156 9.09 5.67 -1.34
CA GLY A 156 7.86 4.95 -1.66
C GLY A 156 8.06 3.46 -1.39
N VAL A 157 7.16 2.85 -0.60
CA VAL A 157 7.31 1.45 -0.17
C VAL A 157 7.35 0.50 -1.37
N ALA A 158 6.53 0.70 -2.38
CA ALA A 158 6.55 -0.08 -3.61
C ALA A 158 7.11 0.68 -4.82
N GLY A 159 7.52 1.95 -4.64
CA GLY A 159 7.93 2.85 -5.72
C GLY A 159 9.42 3.24 -5.73
N GLY A 160 10.21 2.76 -4.77
CA GLY A 160 11.64 3.07 -4.65
C GLY A 160 11.93 4.46 -4.07
N VAL A 161 13.08 5.03 -4.44
CA VAL A 161 13.53 6.35 -3.96
C VAL A 161 13.26 7.43 -5.01
N TRP A 162 12.67 8.53 -4.58
CA TRP A 162 12.35 9.69 -5.39
C TRP A 162 13.08 10.93 -4.92
N LYS A 163 13.37 11.84 -5.85
CA LYS A 163 14.06 13.10 -5.56
C LYS A 163 13.30 14.28 -6.14
N THR A 164 13.24 15.36 -5.38
CA THR A 164 12.89 16.70 -5.87
C THR A 164 14.10 17.64 -5.71
N THR A 165 14.21 18.64 -6.58
CA THR A 165 15.20 19.73 -6.48
C THR A 165 14.53 21.11 -6.46
N ASN A 166 13.19 21.12 -6.38
CA ASN A 166 12.38 22.34 -6.39
C ASN A 166 11.41 22.43 -5.21
N GLY A 167 11.70 21.70 -4.11
CA GLY A 167 10.93 21.80 -2.87
C GLY A 167 9.62 21.02 -2.89
N GLY A 168 9.54 19.95 -3.68
CA GLY A 168 8.35 19.08 -3.79
C GLY A 168 7.38 19.52 -4.89
N VAL A 169 7.72 20.57 -5.67
CA VAL A 169 6.87 20.99 -6.80
C VAL A 169 6.80 19.90 -7.88
N THR A 170 7.91 19.18 -8.10
CA THR A 170 7.95 18.00 -8.95
C THR A 170 8.90 16.95 -8.39
N TRP A 171 8.64 15.68 -8.67
CA TRP A 171 9.45 14.56 -8.25
C TRP A 171 9.92 13.73 -9.44
N ALA A 172 11.09 13.11 -9.29
CA ALA A 172 11.64 12.17 -10.25
C ALA A 172 12.19 10.92 -9.54
N PRO A 173 12.00 9.71 -10.11
CA PRO A 173 12.54 8.49 -9.52
C PRO A 173 14.06 8.43 -9.64
N LEU A 174 14.74 7.85 -8.65
CA LEU A 174 16.19 7.73 -8.61
C LEU A 174 16.75 6.34 -8.89
N ALA A 175 16.03 5.29 -8.52
CA ALA A 175 16.61 3.94 -8.55
C ALA A 175 15.55 2.88 -8.83
N ASP A 176 15.52 2.39 -10.06
CA ASP A 176 14.61 1.28 -10.44
C ASP A 176 14.92 -0.03 -9.73
N LEU A 177 16.18 -0.25 -9.33
CA LEU A 177 16.55 -1.42 -8.52
C LEU A 177 15.79 -1.49 -7.19
N LEU A 178 15.50 -0.33 -6.58
CA LEU A 178 14.81 -0.24 -5.30
C LEU A 178 13.28 -0.16 -5.45
N ALA A 179 12.76 -0.15 -6.68
CA ALA A 179 11.33 0.07 -6.92
C ALA A 179 10.44 -1.04 -6.35
N ASN A 180 10.91 -2.29 -6.30
CA ASN A 180 10.15 -3.42 -5.75
C ASN A 180 10.71 -3.94 -4.41
N ILE A 181 11.69 -3.26 -3.85
CA ILE A 181 12.19 -3.55 -2.51
C ILE A 181 11.66 -2.44 -1.62
N ALA A 182 10.79 -2.76 -0.67
CA ALA A 182 10.16 -1.78 0.20
C ALA A 182 11.22 -0.87 0.87
N VAL A 183 11.31 0.38 0.45
CA VAL A 183 12.22 1.35 1.08
C VAL A 183 11.47 1.98 2.25
N THR A 184 11.87 1.64 3.46
CA THR A 184 11.17 2.02 4.69
C THR A 184 11.81 3.18 5.44
N THR A 185 13.11 3.40 5.22
CA THR A 185 13.84 4.46 5.92
C THR A 185 14.94 5.04 5.05
N LEU A 186 15.08 6.36 5.11
CA LEU A 186 16.19 7.11 4.51
C LEU A 186 16.96 7.85 5.59
N ALA A 187 18.27 7.91 5.46
CA ALA A 187 19.11 8.71 6.34
C ALA A 187 20.22 9.42 5.55
N LEU A 188 20.28 10.76 5.67
CA LEU A 188 21.36 11.56 5.16
C LEU A 188 22.53 11.57 6.15
N SER A 189 23.76 11.53 5.65
CA SER A 189 24.91 11.80 6.47
C SER A 189 24.95 13.29 6.84
N PRO A 190 24.97 13.67 8.14
CA PRO A 190 24.87 15.06 8.55
C PRO A 190 26.03 15.95 8.09
N GLN A 191 27.22 15.40 7.83
CA GLN A 191 28.42 16.14 7.39
C GLN A 191 28.58 16.17 5.87
N ASN A 192 28.00 15.18 5.16
CA ASN A 192 27.98 15.13 3.71
C ASN A 192 26.64 14.59 3.22
N PRO A 193 25.64 15.44 2.96
CA PRO A 193 24.29 15.05 2.56
C PRO A 193 24.20 14.30 1.21
N GLU A 194 25.28 14.29 0.41
CA GLU A 194 25.37 13.44 -0.78
C GLU A 194 25.50 11.95 -0.43
N VAL A 195 25.86 11.64 0.83
CA VAL A 195 25.86 10.26 1.33
C VAL A 195 24.49 9.95 1.94
N ILE A 196 23.80 9.01 1.30
CA ILE A 196 22.43 8.59 1.66
C ILE A 196 22.43 7.09 1.94
N TYR A 197 21.77 6.69 3.02
CA TYR A 197 21.46 5.30 3.32
C TYR A 197 19.97 5.06 3.13
N ALA A 198 19.63 3.98 2.44
CA ALA A 198 18.27 3.48 2.27
C ALA A 198 18.14 2.10 2.91
N GLY A 199 17.33 2.00 3.94
CA GLY A 199 16.97 0.72 4.56
C GLY A 199 15.76 0.13 3.89
N THR A 200 15.80 -1.20 3.67
CA THR A 200 14.79 -1.91 2.91
C THR A 200 14.11 -3.01 3.72
N GLY A 201 12.90 -3.39 3.30
CA GLY A 201 12.06 -4.38 3.95
C GLY A 201 11.21 -3.80 5.08
N GLU A 202 9.91 -3.82 4.91
CA GLU A 202 8.96 -3.22 5.86
C GLU A 202 8.73 -4.14 7.07
N GLY A 203 9.36 -3.84 8.21
CA GLY A 203 9.41 -4.70 9.38
C GLY A 203 8.23 -4.57 10.34
N PHE A 204 7.15 -3.88 9.95
CA PHE A 204 5.97 -3.67 10.78
C PHE A 204 4.95 -4.81 10.65
N PHE A 205 5.37 -5.95 10.10
CA PHE A 205 4.58 -7.16 9.89
C PHE A 205 3.45 -7.04 8.87
N ASN A 206 3.55 -6.10 7.96
CA ASN A 206 2.71 -6.12 6.77
C ASN A 206 3.05 -7.35 5.90
N GLY A 207 2.02 -8.07 5.49
CA GLY A 207 2.17 -9.29 4.69
C GLY A 207 2.58 -9.04 3.23
N ASP A 208 2.41 -7.81 2.73
CA ASP A 208 2.86 -7.36 1.40
C ASP A 208 4.36 -6.99 1.40
N ALA A 209 4.96 -6.89 2.57
CA ALA A 209 6.37 -6.58 2.67
C ALA A 209 7.21 -7.68 2.05
N ILE A 210 7.68 -7.45 0.84
CA ILE A 210 8.83 -8.19 0.32
C ILE A 210 9.97 -7.95 1.31
N ARG A 211 10.65 -9.01 1.72
CA ARG A 211 11.88 -8.89 2.50
C ARG A 211 12.82 -7.92 1.78
N GLY A 212 13.41 -7.00 2.54
CA GLY A 212 14.39 -6.08 2.00
C GLY A 212 15.68 -6.80 1.58
N GLY A 213 16.46 -6.15 0.76
CA GLY A 213 17.82 -6.55 0.41
C GLY A 213 18.88 -5.95 1.35
N GLY A 214 18.54 -5.63 2.61
CA GLY A 214 19.46 -4.95 3.53
C GLY A 214 19.50 -3.43 3.34
N ILE A 215 20.68 -2.86 3.46
CA ILE A 215 20.92 -1.42 3.36
C ILE A 215 21.64 -1.11 2.04
N PHE A 216 21.12 -0.12 1.33
CA PHE A 216 21.75 0.47 0.14
C PHE A 216 22.35 1.83 0.50
N LYS A 217 23.49 2.17 -0.13
CA LYS A 217 24.19 3.42 0.08
C LYS A 217 24.45 4.13 -1.24
N SER A 218 24.16 5.41 -1.28
CA SER A 218 24.62 6.33 -2.32
C SER A 218 25.68 7.28 -1.73
N ILE A 219 26.63 7.73 -2.55
CA ILE A 219 27.65 8.73 -2.20
C ILE A 219 27.59 9.97 -3.11
N ASN A 220 26.59 10.06 -3.96
CA ASN A 220 26.43 11.09 -5.01
C ASN A 220 24.98 11.56 -5.14
N GLY A 221 24.31 11.80 -4.00
CA GLY A 221 22.96 12.36 -3.97
C GLY A 221 21.90 11.47 -4.60
N GLY A 222 22.08 10.15 -4.50
CA GLY A 222 21.13 9.17 -5.04
C GLY A 222 21.31 8.85 -6.52
N THR A 223 22.32 9.40 -7.19
CA THR A 223 22.58 9.12 -8.62
C THR A 223 22.95 7.65 -8.85
N THR A 224 23.72 7.05 -7.96
CA THR A 224 24.01 5.61 -7.97
C THR A 224 23.86 5.01 -6.58
N TRP A 225 23.50 3.74 -6.51
CA TRP A 225 23.31 3.01 -5.27
C TRP A 225 24.08 1.70 -5.26
N VAL A 226 24.63 1.35 -4.10
CA VAL A 226 25.36 0.11 -3.88
C VAL A 226 24.76 -0.58 -2.67
N GLN A 227 24.41 -1.87 -2.80
CA GLN A 227 24.03 -2.72 -1.68
C GLN A 227 25.25 -2.94 -0.77
N LEU A 228 25.12 -2.67 0.51
CA LEU A 228 26.15 -2.97 1.50
C LEU A 228 26.21 -4.48 1.74
N ALA A 229 27.24 -5.14 1.23
CA ALA A 229 27.37 -6.60 1.21
C ALA A 229 27.21 -7.24 2.60
N ALA A 230 27.72 -6.58 3.65
CA ALA A 230 27.58 -7.05 5.04
C ALA A 230 26.14 -7.01 5.57
N THR A 231 25.21 -6.39 4.86
CA THR A 231 23.79 -6.33 5.23
C THR A 231 22.89 -7.23 4.37
N ASN A 232 23.47 -7.97 3.42
CA ASN A 232 22.74 -8.94 2.61
C ASN A 232 22.60 -10.28 3.36
N THR A 233 22.02 -10.24 4.53
CA THR A 233 21.82 -11.37 5.44
C THR A 233 20.42 -11.31 6.04
N SER A 234 19.97 -12.42 6.64
CA SER A 234 18.67 -12.51 7.31
C SER A 234 18.46 -11.46 8.42
N ASP A 235 19.54 -10.99 9.03
CA ASP A 235 19.49 -9.99 10.09
C ASP A 235 19.02 -8.61 9.60
N PHE A 236 19.14 -8.35 8.29
CA PHE A 236 18.79 -7.09 7.65
C PHE A 236 17.66 -7.23 6.62
N TYR A 237 16.89 -8.32 6.63
CA TYR A 237 15.72 -8.46 5.76
C TYR A 237 14.65 -7.39 6.02
N TYR A 238 14.69 -6.78 7.22
CA TYR A 238 13.75 -5.72 7.61
C TYR A 238 14.49 -4.63 8.38
N VAL A 239 14.78 -3.52 7.70
CA VAL A 239 15.50 -2.37 8.26
C VAL A 239 14.50 -1.25 8.53
N ASN A 240 14.05 -1.13 9.77
CA ASN A 240 12.97 -0.23 10.17
C ASN A 240 13.42 1.23 10.31
N LYS A 241 14.64 1.47 10.80
CA LYS A 241 15.18 2.80 11.02
C LYS A 241 16.69 2.83 10.88
N ILE A 242 17.21 3.86 10.25
CA ILE A 242 18.65 4.14 10.19
C ILE A 242 18.92 5.53 10.78
N VAL A 243 19.93 5.65 11.63
CA VAL A 243 20.46 6.92 12.11
C VAL A 243 21.95 6.99 11.94
N VAL A 244 22.45 8.16 11.50
CA VAL A 244 23.87 8.43 11.25
C VAL A 244 24.38 9.41 12.30
N SER A 245 25.53 9.10 12.92
CA SER A 245 26.15 9.96 13.93
C SER A 245 26.50 11.34 13.38
N ALA A 246 26.00 12.39 14.02
CA ALA A 246 26.31 13.77 13.64
C ALA A 246 27.79 14.13 13.87
N LYS A 247 28.46 13.44 14.78
CA LYS A 247 29.88 13.72 15.16
C LYS A 247 30.87 12.88 14.36
N ARG A 248 30.47 11.67 13.96
CA ARG A 248 31.29 10.71 13.22
C ARG A 248 30.44 10.00 12.16
N PRO A 249 30.36 10.51 10.92
CA PRO A 249 29.46 9.98 9.88
C PRO A 249 29.75 8.53 9.46
N SER A 250 30.95 8.00 9.82
CA SER A 250 31.24 6.57 9.66
C SER A 250 30.49 5.67 10.64
N ARG A 251 29.87 6.24 11.70
CA ARG A 251 29.05 5.49 12.64
C ARG A 251 27.59 5.53 12.22
N VAL A 252 27.07 4.36 11.96
CA VAL A 252 25.68 4.17 11.53
C VAL A 252 25.02 3.13 12.42
N TYR A 253 23.78 3.38 12.80
CA TYR A 253 22.97 2.47 13.58
C TYR A 253 21.72 2.11 12.80
N ALA A 254 21.36 0.83 12.82
CA ALA A 254 20.15 0.32 12.17
C ALA A 254 19.30 -0.48 13.17
N ALA A 255 18.00 -0.16 13.24
CA ALA A 255 17.00 -1.00 13.89
C ALA A 255 16.47 -2.00 12.88
N THR A 256 16.47 -3.27 13.24
CA THR A 256 15.98 -4.37 12.43
C THR A 256 15.09 -5.31 13.26
N ARG A 257 14.39 -6.24 12.60
CA ARG A 257 13.64 -7.30 13.30
C ARG A 257 14.52 -8.21 14.18
N THR A 258 15.83 -8.17 14.05
CA THR A 258 16.77 -8.95 14.89
C THR A 258 17.41 -8.13 16.00
N GLY A 259 17.23 -6.79 16.00
CA GLY A 259 17.74 -5.92 17.04
C GLY A 259 18.36 -4.61 16.52
N VAL A 260 19.33 -4.07 17.26
CA VAL A 260 20.10 -2.89 16.85
C VAL A 260 21.49 -3.32 16.39
N TRP A 261 21.84 -2.89 15.21
CA TRP A 261 23.14 -3.10 14.58
C TRP A 261 23.92 -1.80 14.47
N ARG A 262 25.23 -1.86 14.64
CA ARG A 262 26.14 -0.72 14.57
C ARG A 262 27.24 -0.98 13.55
N SER A 263 27.49 -0.01 12.70
CA SER A 263 28.69 0.11 11.87
C SER A 263 29.57 1.26 12.39
N LEU A 264 30.91 1.11 12.32
CA LEU A 264 31.88 2.14 12.65
C LEU A 264 32.65 2.65 11.41
N ASP A 265 32.46 2.03 10.26
CA ASP A 265 33.17 2.21 8.99
C ASP A 265 32.28 2.63 7.82
N GLY A 266 31.12 3.23 8.13
CA GLY A 266 30.18 3.74 7.11
C GLY A 266 29.39 2.64 6.40
N GLY A 267 29.18 1.51 7.08
CA GLY A 267 28.37 0.39 6.61
C GLY A 267 29.15 -0.76 6.00
N ALA A 268 30.51 -0.72 5.97
CA ALA A 268 31.30 -1.82 5.44
C ALA A 268 31.20 -3.07 6.32
N THR A 269 31.20 -2.89 7.64
CA THR A 269 30.98 -3.99 8.61
C THR A 269 29.92 -3.61 9.65
N TRP A 270 29.24 -4.61 10.21
CA TRP A 270 28.18 -4.42 11.18
C TRP A 270 28.33 -5.39 12.37
N THR A 271 27.97 -4.90 13.55
CA THR A 271 27.99 -5.67 14.82
C THR A 271 26.63 -5.52 15.49
N ALA A 272 26.02 -6.65 15.89
CA ALA A 272 24.83 -6.61 16.75
C ALA A 272 25.21 -6.02 18.12
N VAL A 273 24.51 -4.96 18.53
CA VAL A 273 24.79 -4.25 19.79
C VAL A 273 23.63 -4.35 20.78
N LEU A 274 22.44 -4.69 20.31
CA LEU A 274 21.27 -5.03 21.14
C LEU A 274 20.47 -6.11 20.44
N THR A 275 20.24 -7.22 21.13
CA THR A 275 19.40 -8.34 20.64
C THR A 275 18.26 -8.53 21.65
N PRO A 276 17.10 -7.90 21.45
CA PRO A 276 15.97 -8.01 22.36
C PRO A 276 15.29 -9.37 22.21
N THR A 277 14.60 -9.80 23.25
CA THR A 277 13.75 -11.01 23.24
C THR A 277 12.31 -10.71 22.81
N ALA A 278 11.93 -9.43 22.75
CA ALA A 278 10.60 -8.98 22.32
C ALA A 278 10.35 -9.33 20.85
N PHE A 279 9.12 -9.71 20.52
CA PHE A 279 8.70 -10.04 19.17
C PHE A 279 8.87 -8.82 18.24
N GLY A 280 9.36 -9.04 17.05
CA GLY A 280 9.55 -8.01 16.03
C GLY A 280 10.86 -7.22 16.11
N GLY A 281 11.73 -7.52 17.08
CA GLY A 281 13.01 -6.84 17.22
C GLY A 281 12.88 -5.36 17.55
N CYS A 282 13.68 -4.50 16.92
CA CYS A 282 13.66 -3.06 17.16
C CYS A 282 13.06 -2.29 15.97
N LEU A 283 12.17 -1.35 16.26
CA LEU A 283 11.32 -0.67 15.27
C LEU A 283 11.69 0.79 15.07
N ASP A 284 12.27 1.45 16.07
CA ASP A 284 12.65 2.86 15.98
C ASP A 284 13.96 3.14 16.73
N LEU A 285 14.66 4.18 16.25
CA LEU A 285 15.89 4.72 16.84
C LEU A 285 15.82 6.24 16.94
N ALA A 286 16.28 6.77 18.07
CA ALA A 286 16.51 8.20 18.24
C ALA A 286 17.93 8.45 18.74
N LEU A 287 18.64 9.38 18.09
CA LEU A 287 20.03 9.71 18.37
C LEU A 287 20.15 11.16 18.87
N ARG A 288 20.79 11.36 20.02
CA ARG A 288 21.15 12.70 20.51
C ARG A 288 22.31 13.27 19.72
N THR A 289 22.19 14.54 19.34
CA THR A 289 23.22 15.27 18.57
C THR A 289 23.98 16.30 19.42
N ASP A 290 23.54 16.55 20.67
CA ASP A 290 24.12 17.53 21.60
C ASP A 290 25.30 16.98 22.44
N ARG A 291 25.59 15.68 22.34
CA ARG A 291 26.65 15.04 23.11
C ARG A 291 27.88 14.78 22.26
N ALA A 292 29.07 14.70 22.88
CA ALA A 292 30.31 14.36 22.20
C ALA A 292 30.37 12.90 21.75
N GLY A 293 29.80 11.98 22.57
CA GLY A 293 29.59 10.57 22.23
C GLY A 293 28.15 10.33 21.75
N ASP A 294 27.93 9.22 21.05
CA ASP A 294 26.59 8.83 20.60
C ASP A 294 25.76 8.30 21.76
N VAL A 295 24.65 8.96 22.06
CA VAL A 295 23.61 8.50 22.97
C VAL A 295 22.41 8.10 22.11
N VAL A 296 22.10 6.81 22.11
CA VAL A 296 21.07 6.23 21.23
C VAL A 296 19.96 5.61 22.08
N PHE A 297 18.73 5.85 21.66
CA PHE A 297 17.54 5.18 22.15
C PHE A 297 17.04 4.22 21.08
N ALA A 298 16.55 3.05 21.50
CA ALA A 298 15.94 2.05 20.67
C ALA A 298 14.61 1.61 21.27
N SER A 299 13.57 1.57 20.45
CA SER A 299 12.28 0.99 20.82
C SER A 299 12.16 -0.40 20.20
N CYS A 300 11.90 -1.42 21.02
CA CYS A 300 11.86 -2.82 20.56
C CYS A 300 10.60 -3.51 21.10
N GLY A 301 9.91 -4.25 20.22
CA GLY A 301 8.68 -4.98 20.50
C GLY A 301 7.47 -4.43 19.72
N ILE A 302 6.66 -5.35 19.17
CA ILE A 302 5.38 -5.11 18.50
C ILE A 302 4.45 -6.30 18.79
N PHE A 303 3.15 -6.05 19.00
CA PHE A 303 2.12 -7.03 19.38
C PHE A 303 2.31 -7.69 20.75
N ASP A 304 3.49 -7.57 21.36
CA ASP A 304 3.78 -7.98 22.72
C ASP A 304 4.34 -6.80 23.55
N GLN A 305 4.86 -7.08 24.73
CA GLN A 305 5.40 -6.06 25.62
C GLN A 305 6.64 -5.39 25.02
N ALA A 306 6.51 -4.15 24.58
CA ALA A 306 7.63 -3.34 24.12
C ALA A 306 8.49 -2.76 25.26
N THR A 307 9.72 -2.41 24.92
CA THR A 307 10.70 -1.79 25.83
C THR A 307 11.51 -0.73 25.08
N VAL A 308 11.65 0.45 25.68
CA VAL A 308 12.62 1.45 25.22
C VAL A 308 13.94 1.27 25.97
N TYR A 309 14.99 1.11 25.19
CA TYR A 309 16.37 1.00 25.69
C TYR A 309 17.14 2.28 25.45
N ARG A 310 18.09 2.58 26.33
CA ARG A 310 19.05 3.69 26.17
C ARG A 310 20.48 3.18 26.27
N ASN A 311 21.36 3.67 25.36
CA ASN A 311 22.79 3.49 25.47
C ASN A 311 23.49 4.86 25.45
N THR A 312 24.20 5.22 26.53
CA THR A 312 24.86 6.52 26.70
C THR A 312 26.25 6.56 26.09
N ALA A 313 26.78 5.42 25.65
CA ALA A 313 28.09 5.27 24.99
C ALA A 313 27.99 4.28 23.82
N ALA A 314 26.97 4.45 22.95
CA ALA A 314 26.66 3.53 21.85
C ALA A 314 27.81 3.40 20.83
N HIS A 315 28.68 4.39 20.74
CA HIS A 315 29.90 4.39 19.90
C HIS A 315 30.99 3.42 20.40
N ALA A 316 30.92 3.02 21.68
CA ALA A 316 31.80 2.04 22.30
C ALA A 316 30.99 0.76 22.63
N ALA A 317 31.49 -0.10 23.53
CA ALA A 317 30.77 -1.27 24.02
C ALA A 317 29.83 -0.95 25.19
N GLY A 318 29.20 0.22 25.20
CA GLY A 318 28.29 0.66 26.24
C GLY A 318 27.05 -0.25 26.35
N ALA A 319 26.61 -0.47 27.58
CA ALA A 319 25.45 -1.31 27.85
C ALA A 319 24.13 -0.61 27.42
N TRP A 320 23.18 -1.38 26.91
CA TRP A 320 21.82 -0.97 26.68
C TRP A 320 20.99 -1.18 27.96
N THR A 321 20.43 -0.10 28.49
CA THR A 321 19.65 -0.11 29.73
C THR A 321 18.18 0.07 29.36
N PRO A 322 17.26 -0.80 29.81
CA PRO A 322 15.83 -0.56 29.69
C PRO A 322 15.45 0.68 30.53
N VAL A 323 14.80 1.66 29.89
CA VAL A 323 14.45 2.94 30.53
C VAL A 323 12.96 3.25 30.54
N LEU A 324 12.19 2.59 29.67
CA LEU A 324 10.72 2.64 29.68
C LEU A 324 10.17 1.27 29.31
N ARG A 325 9.36 0.73 30.20
CA ARG A 325 8.59 -0.49 30.02
C ARG A 325 7.32 -0.38 30.85
N ASP A 326 6.22 -0.13 30.20
CA ASP A 326 4.91 0.03 30.85
C ASP A 326 4.02 -1.16 30.47
N PRO A 327 3.37 -1.85 31.42
CA PRO A 327 2.56 -3.04 31.11
C PRO A 327 1.45 -2.74 30.10
N GLY A 328 1.38 -3.49 29.02
CA GLY A 328 0.44 -3.28 27.93
C GLY A 328 0.97 -2.38 26.80
N MET A 329 2.18 -1.85 26.93
CA MET A 329 2.84 -1.07 25.87
C MET A 329 3.30 -1.99 24.74
N SER A 330 2.96 -1.64 23.49
CA SER A 330 3.36 -2.31 22.27
C SER A 330 4.22 -1.38 21.39
N ARG A 331 4.12 -1.45 20.06
CA ARG A 331 4.90 -0.62 19.13
C ARG A 331 5.01 0.82 19.64
N THR A 332 6.24 1.31 19.73
CA THR A 332 6.53 2.63 20.29
C THR A 332 7.47 3.41 19.38
N THR A 333 7.14 4.65 19.07
CA THR A 333 8.00 5.58 18.34
C THR A 333 8.55 6.66 19.24
N LEU A 334 9.73 7.19 18.89
CA LEU A 334 10.54 8.06 19.73
C LEU A 334 10.84 9.39 19.05
N ALA A 335 10.73 10.50 19.80
CA ALA A 335 11.16 11.81 19.32
C ALA A 335 11.95 12.58 20.38
N ILE A 336 13.14 13.05 20.02
CA ILE A 336 13.98 13.94 20.84
C ILE A 336 13.70 15.38 20.44
N ALA A 337 13.42 16.25 21.41
CA ALA A 337 13.19 17.68 21.14
C ALA A 337 14.48 18.37 20.69
N PRO A 338 14.54 18.95 19.45
CA PRO A 338 15.76 19.59 18.97
C PRO A 338 16.22 20.80 19.81
N SER A 339 15.27 21.56 20.37
CA SER A 339 15.56 22.73 21.22
C SER A 339 16.07 22.38 22.63
N ASN A 340 15.77 21.19 23.11
CA ASN A 340 16.22 20.68 24.42
C ASN A 340 16.26 19.15 24.41
N GLN A 341 17.38 18.56 24.08
CA GLN A 341 17.52 17.12 23.89
C GLN A 341 17.45 16.29 25.20
N ASN A 342 17.25 16.94 26.36
CA ASN A 342 16.84 16.24 27.58
C ASN A 342 15.33 15.91 27.56
N VAL A 343 14.55 16.58 26.71
CA VAL A 343 13.12 16.28 26.51
C VAL A 343 12.98 15.27 25.40
N ILE A 344 12.37 14.13 25.73
CA ILE A 344 12.15 12.99 24.80
C ILE A 344 10.72 12.53 24.97
N TYR A 345 10.07 12.19 23.87
CA TYR A 345 8.72 11.63 23.84
C TYR A 345 8.73 10.21 23.29
N ALA A 346 7.79 9.41 23.78
CA ALA A 346 7.47 8.09 23.26
C ALA A 346 5.95 7.97 23.08
N LEU A 347 5.51 7.60 21.87
CA LEU A 347 4.10 7.31 21.54
C LEU A 347 3.96 5.80 21.40
N ALA A 348 3.17 5.19 22.28
CA ALA A 348 3.03 3.75 22.38
C ALA A 348 1.62 3.29 22.00
N SER A 349 1.52 2.24 21.17
CA SER A 349 0.29 1.49 20.97
C SER A 349 0.06 0.46 22.08
N SER A 350 -1.15 -0.10 22.16
CA SER A 350 -1.57 -1.06 23.19
C SER A 350 -1.58 -2.49 22.66
N ASN A 351 -1.17 -3.47 23.47
CA ASN A 351 -1.40 -4.89 23.23
C ASN A 351 -2.47 -5.48 24.17
N VAL A 352 -3.18 -4.63 24.89
CA VAL A 352 -4.24 -5.05 25.81
C VAL A 352 -5.53 -5.27 25.02
N SER A 353 -6.14 -6.45 25.19
CA SER A 353 -7.42 -6.78 24.55
C SER A 353 -8.53 -5.82 24.96
N GLY A 354 -9.44 -5.51 24.06
CA GLY A 354 -10.55 -4.59 24.22
C GLY A 354 -10.49 -3.47 23.20
N ASP A 355 -11.23 -2.39 23.44
CA ASP A 355 -11.42 -1.27 22.52
C ASP A 355 -10.13 -0.59 22.06
N TYR A 356 -9.06 -0.67 22.86
CA TYR A 356 -7.78 -0.03 22.55
C TYR A 356 -6.70 -1.01 22.10
N LEU A 357 -7.03 -2.26 21.81
CA LEU A 357 -6.06 -3.17 21.16
C LEU A 357 -5.55 -2.52 19.88
N ASP A 358 -4.23 -2.41 19.74
CA ASP A 358 -3.55 -1.70 18.66
C ASP A 358 -3.81 -0.17 18.58
N GLY A 359 -4.63 0.39 19.47
CA GLY A 359 -4.85 1.83 19.66
C GLY A 359 -3.83 2.45 20.62
N LEU A 360 -4.17 3.63 21.13
CA LEU A 360 -3.32 4.33 22.10
C LEU A 360 -3.13 3.52 23.39
N HIS A 361 -1.89 3.24 23.77
CA HIS A 361 -1.53 2.89 25.16
C HIS A 361 -1.24 4.14 25.97
N GLY A 362 -0.38 5.02 25.44
CA GLY A 362 -0.07 6.29 26.07
C GLY A 362 1.05 7.07 25.36
N VAL A 363 1.12 8.34 25.72
CA VAL A 363 2.26 9.20 25.40
C VAL A 363 3.09 9.42 26.65
N PHE A 364 4.37 9.10 26.57
CA PHE A 364 5.32 9.28 27.67
C PHE A 364 6.31 10.40 27.38
N ARG A 365 6.77 11.07 28.41
CA ARG A 365 7.75 12.16 28.32
C ARG A 365 8.85 11.96 29.35
N SER A 366 10.09 12.13 28.92
CA SER A 366 11.26 12.35 29.78
C SER A 366 11.71 13.81 29.72
N THR A 367 12.29 14.33 30.78
CA THR A 367 12.92 15.67 30.85
C THR A 367 14.36 15.63 31.33
N ASP A 368 14.91 14.45 31.55
CA ASP A 368 16.24 14.18 32.11
C ASP A 368 17.14 13.37 31.16
N GLY A 369 16.87 13.46 29.87
CA GLY A 369 17.61 12.73 28.83
C GLY A 369 17.30 11.23 28.80
N GLY A 370 16.07 10.85 29.11
CA GLY A 370 15.57 9.50 29.04
C GLY A 370 15.95 8.62 30.24
N ALA A 371 16.31 9.21 31.37
CA ALA A 371 16.57 8.44 32.60
C ALA A 371 15.28 8.04 33.31
N THR A 372 14.31 8.96 33.36
CA THR A 372 12.98 8.72 33.91
C THR A 372 11.90 9.17 32.94
N TRP A 373 10.71 8.55 33.03
CA TRP A 373 9.59 8.79 32.14
C TRP A 373 8.29 8.98 32.90
N THR A 374 7.45 9.87 32.39
CA THR A 374 6.14 10.16 32.97
C THR A 374 5.08 10.04 31.87
N ALA A 375 4.02 9.29 32.10
CA ALA A 375 2.88 9.27 31.22
C ALA A 375 2.21 10.65 31.19
N ARG A 376 1.97 11.17 30.00
CA ARG A 376 1.31 12.47 29.78
C ARG A 376 -0.17 12.32 29.54
N VAL A 377 -0.52 11.33 28.71
CA VAL A 377 -1.88 10.92 28.37
C VAL A 377 -1.90 9.40 28.20
N ARG A 378 -3.03 8.80 28.51
CA ARG A 378 -3.33 7.39 28.31
C ARG A 378 -4.69 7.24 27.61
N ASN A 379 -4.97 6.04 27.11
CA ASN A 379 -6.29 5.67 26.59
C ASN A 379 -7.44 5.78 27.60
N THR A 380 -7.13 5.95 28.89
CA THR A 380 -8.11 6.24 29.96
C THR A 380 -8.39 7.73 30.14
N SER A 381 -7.87 8.61 29.27
CA SER A 381 -8.19 10.05 29.30
C SER A 381 -9.69 10.27 29.19
N PRO A 382 -10.27 11.21 29.96
CA PRO A 382 -11.69 11.56 29.78
C PRO A 382 -11.96 12.32 28.47
N ARG A 383 -10.91 12.78 27.77
CA ARG A 383 -11.03 13.49 26.48
C ARG A 383 -10.95 12.51 25.32
N LYS A 384 -12.00 12.44 24.53
CA LYS A 384 -12.10 11.54 23.37
C LYS A 384 -10.99 11.76 22.33
N LEU A 385 -10.63 13.01 22.04
CA LEU A 385 -9.53 13.33 21.13
C LEU A 385 -8.18 12.75 21.57
N ASP A 386 -7.93 12.69 22.88
CA ASP A 386 -6.71 12.09 23.39
C ASP A 386 -6.69 10.56 23.16
N GLN A 387 -7.87 9.93 23.23
CA GLN A 387 -8.02 8.49 23.00
C GLN A 387 -7.83 8.11 21.52
N ALA A 388 -8.10 9.06 20.61
CA ALA A 388 -8.09 8.85 19.16
C ALA A 388 -6.70 8.89 18.50
N LEU A 389 -5.61 9.14 19.23
CA LEU A 389 -4.27 9.41 18.68
C LEU A 389 -3.73 8.32 17.73
N LEU A 390 -4.04 7.06 17.95
CA LEU A 390 -3.64 5.91 17.13
C LEU A 390 -4.89 5.12 16.68
N SER A 391 -6.01 5.83 16.54
CA SER A 391 -7.29 5.29 16.10
C SER A 391 -7.91 6.23 15.07
N ASN A 392 -8.98 5.80 14.42
CA ASN A 392 -9.71 6.64 13.48
C ASN A 392 -10.54 7.70 14.24
N PRO A 393 -10.25 9.00 14.10
CA PRO A 393 -10.97 10.03 14.82
C PRO A 393 -12.43 10.19 14.37
N ILE A 394 -12.86 9.52 13.31
CA ILE A 394 -14.24 9.54 12.84
C ILE A 394 -15.23 9.01 13.90
N PHE A 395 -14.79 8.10 14.80
CA PHE A 395 -15.67 7.62 15.86
C PHE A 395 -16.00 8.76 16.88
N VAL A 396 -15.03 9.65 17.16
CA VAL A 396 -15.27 10.84 17.98
C VAL A 396 -16.31 11.72 17.30
N PHE A 397 -16.15 11.90 16.01
CA PHE A 397 -17.10 12.66 15.18
C PHE A 397 -18.51 12.03 15.21
N LEU A 398 -18.64 10.71 15.02
CA LEU A 398 -19.92 10.01 15.05
C LEU A 398 -20.60 10.12 16.42
N GLU A 399 -19.88 9.89 17.50
CA GLU A 399 -20.40 9.94 18.86
C GLU A 399 -20.81 11.36 19.26
N GLU A 400 -19.92 12.32 19.06
CA GLU A 400 -20.08 13.68 19.56
C GLU A 400 -21.05 14.53 18.71
N CYS A 401 -21.05 14.33 17.39
CA CYS A 401 -21.85 15.16 16.48
C CYS A 401 -23.26 14.56 16.27
N PHE A 402 -23.39 13.24 16.31
CA PHE A 402 -24.63 12.53 15.96
C PHE A 402 -25.20 11.68 17.10
N GLY A 403 -24.44 11.45 18.18
CA GLY A 403 -24.85 10.57 19.28
C GLY A 403 -24.93 9.09 18.87
N ALA A 404 -24.27 8.72 17.78
CA ALA A 404 -24.13 7.33 17.35
C ALA A 404 -23.04 6.63 18.17
N PRO A 405 -23.17 5.32 18.51
CA PRO A 405 -22.09 4.61 19.18
C PRO A 405 -20.85 4.59 18.26
N GLY A 406 -19.73 5.12 18.77
CA GLY A 406 -18.45 5.07 18.08
C GLY A 406 -17.78 3.71 18.26
N ALA A 407 -17.13 3.19 17.22
CA ALA A 407 -16.25 2.03 17.29
C ALA A 407 -14.81 2.50 17.12
N PHE A 408 -13.89 2.01 17.96
CA PHE A 408 -12.46 2.27 17.79
C PHE A 408 -11.89 1.44 16.65
N PHE A 409 -11.24 2.12 15.70
CA PHE A 409 -10.51 1.52 14.61
C PHE A 409 -9.04 1.86 14.78
N ASN A 410 -8.27 0.89 15.25
CA ASN A 410 -6.93 1.09 15.75
C ASN A 410 -5.89 0.53 14.78
N GLN A 411 -4.87 1.32 14.46
CA GLN A 411 -3.79 0.94 13.54
C GLN A 411 -2.40 1.29 14.09
N GLY A 412 -2.24 1.53 15.39
CA GLY A 412 -0.97 1.97 15.98
C GLY A 412 0.20 0.99 15.85
N TRP A 413 -0.06 -0.24 15.39
CA TRP A 413 0.97 -1.19 14.95
C TRP A 413 1.49 -0.84 13.54
N TYR A 414 0.66 -0.21 12.70
CA TYR A 414 0.91 0.09 11.29
C TYR A 414 1.34 1.55 11.08
N ASP A 415 0.55 2.51 11.53
CA ASP A 415 0.80 3.94 11.49
C ASP A 415 1.01 4.49 12.91
N ASN A 416 2.20 4.94 13.18
CA ASN A 416 2.60 5.47 14.48
C ASN A 416 3.86 6.30 14.28
N VAL A 417 3.74 7.62 14.36
CA VAL A 417 4.85 8.55 14.23
C VAL A 417 4.71 9.70 15.23
N ILE A 418 5.83 10.15 15.79
CA ILE A 418 5.88 11.29 16.71
C ILE A 418 7.04 12.22 16.32
N ALA A 419 6.82 13.54 16.43
CA ALA A 419 7.84 14.55 16.17
C ALA A 419 7.68 15.76 17.09
N VAL A 420 8.79 16.44 17.42
CA VAL A 420 8.77 17.61 18.31
C VAL A 420 9.14 18.86 17.52
N ASP A 421 8.40 19.96 17.75
CA ASP A 421 8.69 21.28 17.17
C ASP A 421 10.17 21.67 17.46
N PRO A 422 10.96 22.02 16.44
CA PRO A 422 12.38 22.33 16.60
C PRO A 422 12.68 23.50 17.54
N ARG A 423 11.70 24.34 17.85
CA ARG A 423 11.84 25.56 18.67
C ARG A 423 11.08 25.52 20.00
N ASP A 424 10.22 24.50 20.19
CA ASP A 424 9.41 24.37 21.40
C ASP A 424 9.30 22.91 21.83
N SER A 425 10.01 22.54 22.89
CA SER A 425 10.02 21.17 23.41
C SER A 425 8.69 20.72 24.03
N ASN A 426 7.71 21.63 24.20
CA ASN A 426 6.35 21.29 24.67
C ASN A 426 5.35 21.11 23.53
N ARG A 427 5.73 21.52 22.31
CA ARG A 427 4.89 21.32 21.14
C ARG A 427 5.28 20.03 20.44
N VAL A 428 4.40 19.05 20.45
CA VAL A 428 4.63 17.71 19.94
C VAL A 428 3.52 17.29 19.00
N TRP A 429 3.89 16.65 17.90
CA TRP A 429 3.02 16.12 16.87
C TRP A 429 2.96 14.60 16.97
N ALA A 430 1.78 14.05 16.76
CA ALA A 430 1.55 12.61 16.59
C ALA A 430 0.80 12.37 15.28
N GLY A 431 1.16 11.32 14.58
CA GLY A 431 0.45 10.79 13.43
C GLY A 431 0.09 9.33 13.68
N GLY A 432 -1.13 9.01 13.46
CA GLY A 432 -1.73 7.72 13.28
C GLY A 432 -2.53 7.81 11.98
N ILE A 433 -3.81 7.44 11.98
CA ILE A 433 -4.69 7.66 10.83
C ILE A 433 -4.76 9.15 10.48
N ASP A 434 -4.93 10.02 11.49
CA ASP A 434 -4.88 11.47 11.30
C ASP A 434 -3.69 12.11 12.06
N LEU A 435 -3.52 13.41 11.88
CA LEU A 435 -2.51 14.22 12.55
C LEU A 435 -3.08 14.92 13.77
N PHE A 436 -2.32 14.86 14.86
CA PHE A 436 -2.64 15.53 16.13
C PHE A 436 -1.47 16.36 16.60
N ARG A 437 -1.76 17.43 17.35
CA ARG A 437 -0.74 18.24 18.00
C ARG A 437 -1.10 18.56 19.44
N SER A 438 -0.13 18.45 20.32
CA SER A 438 -0.15 18.98 21.68
C SER A 438 0.72 20.21 21.77
N ASP A 439 0.27 21.23 22.51
CA ASP A 439 1.02 22.47 22.80
C ASP A 439 1.45 22.56 24.29
N ASP A 440 1.17 21.55 25.11
CA ASP A 440 1.37 21.51 26.56
C ASP A 440 2.24 20.32 27.04
N GLY A 441 3.08 19.82 26.18
CA GLY A 441 3.99 18.72 26.47
C GLY A 441 3.31 17.37 26.53
N GLY A 442 2.32 17.13 25.68
CA GLY A 442 1.63 15.86 25.51
C GLY A 442 0.49 15.60 26.48
N LYS A 443 0.03 16.61 27.26
CA LYS A 443 -1.06 16.44 28.23
C LYS A 443 -2.44 16.47 27.60
N SER A 444 -2.57 17.28 26.54
CA SER A 444 -3.81 17.40 25.79
C SER A 444 -3.52 17.54 24.30
N TRP A 445 -4.39 16.97 23.49
CA TRP A 445 -4.20 16.89 22.05
C TRP A 445 -5.37 17.53 21.30
N GLY A 446 -5.07 18.10 20.15
CA GLY A 446 -6.05 18.63 19.23
C GLY A 446 -5.83 18.07 17.83
N LEU A 447 -6.91 17.87 17.08
CA LEU A 447 -6.90 17.39 15.71
C LEU A 447 -6.30 18.45 14.77
N ALA A 448 -5.45 18.03 13.85
CA ALA A 448 -4.68 18.88 12.94
C ALA A 448 -4.81 18.50 11.47
N SER A 449 -5.58 17.49 11.15
CA SER A 449 -6.03 17.14 9.79
C SER A 449 -7.38 16.45 9.86
N TYR A 450 -8.04 16.37 8.70
CA TYR A 450 -9.31 15.66 8.54
C TYR A 450 -9.20 14.80 7.27
N TRP A 451 -8.76 13.56 7.38
CA TRP A 451 -8.60 12.65 6.23
C TRP A 451 -9.91 12.40 5.47
N TRP A 452 -11.05 12.56 6.14
CA TRP A 452 -12.38 12.30 5.62
C TRP A 452 -13.10 13.57 5.12
N ALA A 453 -12.49 14.75 5.19
CA ALA A 453 -13.13 16.02 4.83
C ALA A 453 -13.05 16.29 3.32
N GLN A 454 -14.10 15.93 2.62
CA GLN A 454 -14.29 16.12 1.18
C GLN A 454 -15.56 16.89 0.90
N LEU A 455 -15.54 17.79 -0.08
CA LEU A 455 -16.71 18.54 -0.54
C LEU A 455 -17.63 17.67 -1.41
N ASP A 456 -18.84 18.16 -1.69
CA ASP A 456 -19.84 17.46 -2.51
C ASP A 456 -19.41 17.26 -3.96
N ASP A 457 -18.53 18.12 -4.49
CA ASP A 457 -17.92 18.01 -5.82
C ASP A 457 -16.72 17.06 -5.86
N GLY A 458 -16.40 16.39 -4.75
CA GLY A 458 -15.29 15.47 -4.63
C GLY A 458 -13.95 16.13 -4.29
N SER A 459 -13.86 17.46 -4.24
CA SER A 459 -12.65 18.15 -3.84
C SER A 459 -12.40 18.04 -2.33
N TYR A 460 -11.14 18.11 -1.92
CA TYR A 460 -10.77 18.05 -0.51
C TYR A 460 -10.75 19.45 0.13
N LEU A 461 -11.11 19.51 1.41
CA LEU A 461 -10.97 20.75 2.19
C LEU A 461 -9.49 21.10 2.40
N PRO A 462 -9.15 22.39 2.61
CA PRO A 462 -7.77 22.79 2.94
C PRO A 462 -7.19 22.07 4.18
N SER A 463 -8.05 21.63 5.09
CA SER A 463 -7.65 20.88 6.28
C SER A 463 -7.39 19.38 6.03
N TYR A 464 -7.55 18.89 4.79
CA TYR A 464 -7.32 17.52 4.43
C TYR A 464 -5.82 17.20 4.34
N ALA A 465 -5.39 16.13 5.00
CA ALA A 465 -4.24 15.33 4.66
C ALA A 465 -4.69 13.88 4.59
N HIS A 466 -4.16 13.10 3.65
CA HIS A 466 -4.51 11.68 3.51
C HIS A 466 -4.26 10.92 4.81
N ALA A 467 -5.01 9.85 5.05
CA ALA A 467 -4.86 8.98 6.21
C ALA A 467 -3.49 8.29 6.28
N ASP A 468 -3.22 7.64 7.43
CA ASP A 468 -2.14 6.70 7.69
C ASP A 468 -0.75 7.32 7.61
N GLN A 469 -0.40 8.06 8.67
CA GLN A 469 0.82 8.87 8.74
C GLN A 469 2.04 8.03 9.14
N HIS A 470 3.13 8.12 8.37
CA HIS A 470 4.35 7.37 8.61
C HIS A 470 5.58 8.22 8.92
N THR A 471 5.60 9.48 8.48
CA THR A 471 6.73 10.37 8.70
C THR A 471 6.30 11.81 8.87
N ILE A 472 6.95 12.53 9.78
CA ILE A 472 6.77 13.98 10.02
C ILE A 472 8.15 14.64 10.00
N VAL A 473 8.34 15.62 9.12
CA VAL A 473 9.64 16.28 8.93
C VAL A 473 9.48 17.79 8.89
N PHE A 474 10.19 18.48 9.79
CA PHE A 474 10.25 19.94 9.78
C PHE A 474 11.25 20.46 8.74
N HIS A 475 10.93 21.58 8.10
CA HIS A 475 11.83 22.24 7.18
C HIS A 475 13.16 22.60 7.88
N PRO A 476 14.36 22.36 7.28
CA PRO A 476 15.65 22.60 7.94
C PRO A 476 15.86 24.03 8.44
N ARG A 477 15.21 25.02 7.81
CA ARG A 477 15.23 26.43 8.25
C ARG A 477 14.00 26.81 9.07
N TYR A 478 13.33 25.83 9.69
CA TYR A 478 12.19 26.10 10.57
C TYR A 478 12.62 26.95 11.77
N ASN A 479 11.92 28.06 12.00
CA ASN A 479 12.22 28.97 13.10
C ASN A 479 11.01 29.24 14.02
N GLY A 480 9.83 28.71 13.67
CA GLY A 480 8.60 28.85 14.45
C GLY A 480 7.91 30.21 14.37
N THR A 481 8.43 31.12 13.53
CA THR A 481 7.88 32.48 13.33
C THR A 481 7.64 32.77 11.85
N THR A 482 8.67 33.06 11.09
CA THR A 482 8.60 33.37 9.65
C THR A 482 8.66 32.14 8.77
N ASN A 483 9.24 31.05 9.24
CA ASN A 483 9.20 29.75 8.60
C ASN A 483 8.66 28.71 9.59
N LYS A 484 7.44 28.27 9.35
CA LYS A 484 6.74 27.26 10.15
C LYS A 484 6.40 26.02 9.32
N THR A 485 7.11 25.81 8.22
CA THR A 485 6.85 24.74 7.24
C THR A 485 7.19 23.37 7.82
N MET A 486 6.29 22.43 7.60
CA MET A 486 6.42 21.01 7.95
C MET A 486 5.87 20.15 6.83
N PHE A 487 6.40 18.94 6.70
CA PHE A 487 6.01 17.95 5.72
C PHE A 487 5.59 16.66 6.43
N VAL A 488 4.64 15.94 5.84
CA VAL A 488 4.22 14.62 6.28
C VAL A 488 4.22 13.67 5.10
N GLY A 489 4.43 12.40 5.37
CA GLY A 489 4.29 11.32 4.39
C GLY A 489 3.44 10.20 4.96
N GLY A 490 2.50 9.72 4.15
CA GLY A 490 1.51 8.70 4.49
C GLY A 490 1.13 7.86 3.27
N ASP A 491 0.03 7.12 3.36
CA ASP A 491 -0.41 6.22 2.29
C ASP A 491 -0.97 6.94 1.06
N GLY A 492 -1.31 8.23 1.19
CA GLY A 492 -1.65 9.11 0.07
C GLY A 492 -0.47 9.93 -0.48
N GLY A 493 0.78 9.65 -0.09
CA GLY A 493 1.96 10.37 -0.57
C GLY A 493 2.46 11.44 0.38
N ILE A 494 2.75 12.65 -0.14
CA ILE A 494 3.45 13.70 0.60
C ILE A 494 2.58 14.96 0.67
N PHE A 495 2.41 15.47 1.89
CA PHE A 495 1.68 16.70 2.16
C PHE A 495 2.57 17.71 2.90
N LYS A 496 2.27 18.99 2.76
CA LYS A 496 3.00 20.10 3.36
C LYS A 496 2.04 21.08 4.00
N THR A 497 2.36 21.54 5.21
CA THR A 497 1.77 22.75 5.78
C THR A 497 2.80 23.89 5.84
N ARG A 498 2.36 25.11 5.58
CA ARG A 498 3.19 26.33 5.75
C ARG A 498 3.15 26.85 7.17
N ASP A 499 2.17 26.41 7.97
CA ASP A 499 2.01 26.81 9.38
C ASP A 499 1.77 25.63 10.32
N ALA A 500 2.85 24.90 10.67
CA ALA A 500 2.80 23.87 11.71
C ALA A 500 2.41 24.39 13.10
N ARG A 501 2.13 25.69 13.26
CA ARG A 501 1.67 26.34 14.50
C ARG A 501 0.25 26.89 14.41
N ALA A 502 -0.46 26.68 13.30
CA ALA A 502 -1.88 27.02 13.18
C ALA A 502 -2.70 26.38 14.32
N ALA A 503 -3.84 26.94 14.65
CA ALA A 503 -4.68 26.42 15.74
C ALA A 503 -5.20 25.02 15.42
N THR A 504 -5.13 24.10 16.40
CA THR A 504 -5.72 22.77 16.33
C THR A 504 -7.15 22.79 16.87
N VAL A 505 -7.96 21.84 16.43
CA VAL A 505 -9.28 21.60 16.98
C VAL A 505 -9.14 20.83 18.29
N LYS A 506 -9.60 21.44 19.40
CA LYS A 506 -9.40 20.91 20.77
C LYS A 506 -10.67 20.50 21.49
N ASP A 507 -11.82 20.81 20.92
CA ASP A 507 -13.12 20.53 21.50
C ASP A 507 -14.03 19.79 20.52
N THR A 508 -15.11 19.26 21.05
CA THR A 508 -16.12 18.52 20.33
C THR A 508 -16.82 19.35 19.26
N ALA A 509 -17.11 20.63 19.54
CA ALA A 509 -17.79 21.50 18.58
C ALA A 509 -16.95 21.70 17.32
N GLY A 510 -15.63 21.87 17.48
CA GLY A 510 -14.71 22.00 16.36
C GLY A 510 -14.50 20.69 15.61
N VAL A 511 -14.56 19.52 16.28
CA VAL A 511 -14.51 18.21 15.59
C VAL A 511 -15.70 18.06 14.64
N CYS A 512 -16.86 18.60 15.00
CA CYS A 512 -18.08 18.57 14.17
C CYS A 512 -18.07 19.57 13.01
N ASP A 513 -17.10 20.46 12.97
CA ASP A 513 -16.96 21.45 11.89
C ASP A 513 -15.55 21.36 11.27
N PRO A 514 -15.38 20.63 10.16
CA PRO A 514 -14.08 20.49 9.50
C PRO A 514 -13.55 21.83 8.92
N PHE A 515 -14.37 22.89 8.89
CA PHE A 515 -13.94 24.24 8.52
C PHE A 515 -13.42 25.05 9.72
N ALA A 516 -13.63 24.59 10.95
CA ALA A 516 -13.15 25.29 12.16
C ALA A 516 -11.63 25.18 12.35
N GLY A 517 -10.96 24.24 11.69
CA GLY A 517 -9.51 24.09 11.72
C GLY A 517 -8.79 25.17 10.93
N ALA A 518 -7.75 25.78 11.51
CA ALA A 518 -6.90 26.75 10.81
C ALA A 518 -5.74 26.10 10.05
N PHE A 519 -5.70 24.77 9.99
CA PHE A 519 -4.68 24.02 9.25
C PHE A 519 -4.99 23.99 7.76
N GLU A 520 -3.95 24.21 6.99
CA GLU A 520 -3.97 24.03 5.55
C GLU A 520 -2.84 23.07 5.15
N TRP A 521 -3.18 22.06 4.34
CA TRP A 521 -2.26 21.10 3.78
C TRP A 521 -2.22 21.25 2.27
N GLU A 522 -1.04 21.32 1.72
CA GLU A 522 -0.77 21.31 0.28
C GLU A 522 -0.34 19.90 -0.12
N ASP A 523 -1.01 19.33 -1.11
CA ASP A 523 -0.56 18.10 -1.76
C ASP A 523 0.71 18.37 -2.57
N LEU A 524 1.72 17.53 -2.40
CA LEU A 524 2.98 17.59 -3.14
C LEU A 524 3.15 16.41 -4.11
N ASN A 525 2.10 15.69 -4.42
CA ASN A 525 2.13 14.54 -5.34
C ASN A 525 2.11 15.00 -6.80
N ASN A 526 3.08 15.78 -7.24
CA ASN A 526 3.20 16.20 -8.62
C ASN A 526 4.38 15.49 -9.30
N GLY A 527 4.08 14.58 -10.19
CA GLY A 527 5.04 13.65 -10.78
C GLY A 527 5.50 12.56 -9.80
N TYR A 528 4.89 12.44 -8.63
CA TYR A 528 5.20 11.42 -7.61
C TYR A 528 4.36 10.16 -7.83
N ALA A 529 4.66 9.43 -8.90
CA ALA A 529 3.89 8.29 -9.35
C ALA A 529 4.27 7.01 -8.56
N VAL A 530 3.88 6.91 -7.31
CA VAL A 530 4.08 5.73 -6.43
C VAL A 530 2.80 4.97 -6.14
N THR A 531 1.73 5.27 -6.85
CA THR A 531 0.41 4.65 -6.73
C THR A 531 0.46 3.15 -7.00
N GLN A 532 -0.29 2.38 -6.23
CA GLN A 532 -0.26 0.92 -6.20
C GLN A 532 -1.55 0.35 -6.81
N PHE A 533 -1.58 0.09 -8.12
CA PHE A 533 -2.73 -0.55 -8.77
C PHE A 533 -2.85 -2.02 -8.40
N TYR A 534 -4.07 -2.47 -8.11
CA TYR A 534 -4.46 -3.88 -8.06
C TYR A 534 -4.96 -4.37 -9.43
N HIS A 535 -5.69 -3.54 -10.15
CA HIS A 535 -6.23 -3.83 -11.47
C HIS A 535 -6.46 -2.55 -12.27
N GLY A 536 -6.48 -2.63 -13.59
CA GLY A 536 -6.81 -1.50 -14.44
C GLY A 536 -7.10 -1.89 -15.87
N LEU A 537 -7.84 -1.05 -16.56
CA LEU A 537 -8.25 -1.24 -17.95
C LEU A 537 -8.24 0.10 -18.73
N PRO A 538 -7.92 0.09 -20.03
CA PRO A 538 -8.21 1.20 -20.93
C PRO A 538 -9.69 1.19 -21.35
N TYR A 539 -10.23 2.36 -21.61
CA TYR A 539 -11.48 2.53 -22.32
C TYR A 539 -11.35 2.14 -23.80
N PRO A 540 -12.47 1.86 -24.49
CA PRO A 540 -12.46 1.54 -25.92
C PRO A 540 -11.86 2.64 -26.82
N ASP A 541 -11.86 3.89 -26.34
CA ASP A 541 -11.25 5.04 -27.03
C ASP A 541 -9.72 5.01 -27.07
N GLY A 542 -9.06 4.14 -26.29
CA GLY A 542 -7.61 4.04 -26.15
C GLY A 542 -6.94 5.26 -25.52
N THR A 543 -7.70 6.27 -25.13
CA THR A 543 -7.20 7.54 -24.59
C THR A 543 -7.52 7.74 -23.12
N THR A 544 -8.58 7.10 -22.65
CA THR A 544 -9.02 7.09 -21.25
C THR A 544 -8.67 5.74 -20.60
N TYR A 545 -8.33 5.73 -19.34
CA TYR A 545 -7.97 4.54 -18.60
C TYR A 545 -8.32 4.71 -17.12
N PHE A 546 -8.64 3.61 -16.44
CA PHE A 546 -9.01 3.62 -15.04
C PHE A 546 -8.57 2.35 -14.33
N GLY A 547 -8.54 2.39 -13.00
CA GLY A 547 -8.16 1.23 -12.20
C GLY A 547 -8.42 1.41 -10.72
N GLY A 548 -8.41 0.29 -9.99
CA GLY A 548 -8.49 0.27 -8.54
C GLY A 548 -7.10 0.25 -7.93
N THR A 549 -6.90 1.06 -6.89
CA THR A 549 -5.61 1.27 -6.24
C THR A 549 -5.71 1.07 -4.73
N GLN A 550 -4.62 0.60 -4.14
CA GLN A 550 -4.50 0.51 -2.69
C GLN A 550 -4.58 1.92 -2.08
N ASP A 551 -5.36 2.08 -1.04
CA ASP A 551 -5.54 3.28 -0.20
C ASP A 551 -6.04 4.55 -0.93
N ASN A 552 -6.08 4.56 -2.28
CA ASN A 552 -6.34 5.76 -3.09
C ASN A 552 -7.55 5.62 -4.03
N GLY A 553 -8.40 4.64 -3.80
CA GLY A 553 -9.68 4.47 -4.49
C GLY A 553 -9.60 3.87 -5.89
N SER A 554 -10.73 3.95 -6.59
CA SER A 554 -10.77 3.73 -8.04
C SER A 554 -10.61 5.08 -8.73
N ILE A 555 -9.62 5.15 -9.63
CA ILE A 555 -9.15 6.40 -10.23
C ILE A 555 -9.16 6.32 -11.76
N ARG A 556 -9.35 7.46 -12.41
CA ARG A 556 -9.42 7.59 -13.87
C ARG A 556 -8.49 8.69 -14.36
N GLY A 557 -7.82 8.45 -15.48
CA GLY A 557 -6.98 9.41 -16.18
C GLY A 557 -7.18 9.36 -17.69
N ASP A 558 -6.71 10.38 -18.38
CA ASP A 558 -6.78 10.45 -19.84
C ASP A 558 -5.53 11.13 -20.42
N ASN A 559 -5.31 10.89 -21.74
CA ASN A 559 -4.15 11.43 -22.46
C ASN A 559 -4.18 12.96 -22.57
N THR A 560 -5.37 13.58 -22.59
CA THR A 560 -5.55 15.03 -22.79
C THR A 560 -5.18 15.80 -21.55
N SER A 561 -5.69 15.35 -20.39
CA SER A 561 -5.43 15.96 -19.07
C SER A 561 -4.01 15.65 -18.58
N GLY A 562 -3.46 14.49 -18.99
CA GLY A 562 -2.08 14.08 -18.74
C GLY A 562 -1.86 13.44 -17.37
N ALA A 563 -0.60 13.04 -17.12
CA ALA A 563 -0.22 12.19 -15.99
C ALA A 563 -0.50 12.79 -14.59
N ASN A 564 -0.63 14.12 -14.48
CA ASN A 564 -0.85 14.81 -13.20
C ASN A 564 -2.30 15.31 -13.02
N ALA A 565 -3.26 14.72 -13.73
CA ALA A 565 -4.65 15.14 -13.68
C ALA A 565 -5.63 13.95 -13.60
N TRP A 566 -5.23 12.90 -12.89
CA TRP A 566 -6.13 11.80 -12.59
C TRP A 566 -7.16 12.22 -11.54
N GLU A 567 -8.36 11.69 -11.66
CA GLU A 567 -9.46 11.93 -10.74
C GLU A 567 -9.84 10.66 -9.96
N SER A 568 -10.28 10.82 -8.73
CA SER A 568 -10.89 9.74 -7.95
C SER A 568 -12.36 9.64 -8.33
N ILE A 569 -12.79 8.50 -8.88
CA ILE A 569 -14.18 8.23 -9.23
C ILE A 569 -14.91 7.46 -8.14
N PHE A 570 -14.17 6.73 -7.27
CA PHE A 570 -14.74 6.03 -6.12
C PHE A 570 -13.70 5.87 -5.02
N GLY A 571 -14.05 6.17 -3.77
CA GLY A 571 -13.11 6.18 -2.64
C GLY A 571 -12.90 4.80 -1.97
N GLY A 572 -12.01 4.76 -0.96
CA GLY A 572 -11.55 3.57 -0.23
C GLY A 572 -10.42 2.84 -0.97
N ASP A 573 -10.14 1.56 -0.63
CA ASP A 573 -9.34 0.70 -1.50
C ASP A 573 -10.10 0.40 -2.78
N GLY A 574 -9.50 0.69 -3.94
CA GLY A 574 -10.02 0.25 -5.23
C GLY A 574 -9.49 -1.15 -5.55
N ALA A 575 -10.33 -2.03 -6.09
CA ALA A 575 -9.94 -3.39 -6.44
C ALA A 575 -10.04 -3.65 -7.95
N TYR A 576 -10.80 -4.66 -8.39
CA TYR A 576 -11.04 -4.89 -9.82
C TYR A 576 -11.91 -3.79 -10.43
N VAL A 577 -11.79 -3.59 -11.75
CA VAL A 577 -12.64 -2.71 -12.54
C VAL A 577 -13.11 -3.41 -13.83
N ALA A 578 -14.28 -3.05 -14.33
CA ALA A 578 -14.77 -3.46 -15.65
C ALA A 578 -15.56 -2.34 -16.31
N ILE A 579 -15.64 -2.37 -17.63
CA ILE A 579 -16.34 -1.37 -18.46
C ILE A 579 -17.13 -2.07 -19.55
N ASP A 580 -18.35 -1.61 -19.77
CA ASP A 580 -19.11 -1.98 -20.98
C ASP A 580 -18.47 -1.28 -22.18
N ARG A 581 -17.95 -2.09 -23.08
CA ARG A 581 -17.23 -1.57 -24.28
C ARG A 581 -18.16 -0.98 -25.32
N THR A 582 -19.47 -1.19 -25.19
CA THR A 582 -20.51 -0.68 -26.10
C THR A 582 -21.21 0.57 -25.55
N ASP A 583 -21.17 0.75 -24.23
CA ASP A 583 -21.70 1.91 -23.52
C ASP A 583 -20.77 2.28 -22.36
N THR A 584 -19.88 3.25 -22.59
CA THR A 584 -18.84 3.63 -21.64
C THR A 584 -19.34 4.41 -20.42
N ASP A 585 -20.63 4.73 -20.34
CA ASP A 585 -21.27 5.25 -19.12
C ASP A 585 -21.53 4.14 -18.10
N ILE A 586 -21.49 2.86 -18.53
CA ILE A 586 -21.64 1.70 -17.67
C ILE A 586 -20.25 1.21 -17.18
N LEU A 587 -19.95 1.50 -15.93
CA LEU A 587 -18.70 1.15 -15.26
C LEU A 587 -18.97 0.27 -14.05
N TYR A 588 -18.02 -0.63 -13.77
CA TYR A 588 -18.01 -1.41 -12.55
C TYR A 588 -16.71 -1.17 -11.80
N VAL A 589 -16.83 -0.91 -10.51
CA VAL A 589 -15.71 -0.83 -9.56
C VAL A 589 -15.99 -1.73 -8.38
N SER A 590 -14.96 -2.14 -7.67
CA SER A 590 -15.12 -2.84 -6.40
C SER A 590 -14.18 -2.31 -5.34
N THR A 591 -14.55 -2.52 -4.10
CA THR A 591 -13.68 -2.37 -2.93
C THR A 591 -13.43 -3.76 -2.33
N PRO A 592 -12.55 -3.91 -1.32
CA PRO A 592 -12.18 -5.22 -0.78
C PRO A 592 -13.36 -6.14 -0.41
N GLY A 593 -13.18 -7.43 -0.66
CA GLY A 593 -14.18 -8.46 -0.43
C GLY A 593 -15.34 -8.41 -1.45
N LEU A 594 -16.53 -8.83 -1.03
CA LEU A 594 -17.72 -8.82 -1.89
C LEU A 594 -18.35 -7.41 -1.91
N ALA A 595 -17.87 -6.52 -2.73
CA ALA A 595 -18.30 -5.13 -2.76
C ALA A 595 -18.34 -4.51 -4.17
N LEU A 596 -18.93 -5.23 -5.13
CA LEU A 596 -19.13 -4.76 -6.50
C LEU A 596 -20.16 -3.61 -6.55
N ARG A 597 -19.87 -2.59 -7.35
CA ARG A 597 -20.71 -1.43 -7.61
C ARG A 597 -20.76 -1.12 -9.10
N LYS A 598 -21.89 -0.59 -9.56
CA LYS A 598 -22.13 -0.20 -10.94
C LYS A 598 -22.47 1.28 -11.03
N SER A 599 -21.89 1.95 -11.99
CA SER A 599 -22.31 3.25 -12.50
C SER A 599 -23.04 3.07 -13.82
N THR A 600 -23.96 3.99 -14.12
CA THR A 600 -24.66 4.13 -15.40
C THR A 600 -24.66 5.58 -15.87
N ASP A 601 -23.76 6.41 -15.34
CA ASP A 601 -23.63 7.83 -15.58
C ASP A 601 -22.16 8.27 -15.74
N GLY A 602 -21.34 7.39 -16.31
CA GLY A 602 -19.94 7.66 -16.59
C GLY A 602 -19.05 7.74 -15.35
N GLY A 603 -19.48 7.14 -14.21
CA GLY A 603 -18.70 7.13 -12.97
C GLY A 603 -19.01 8.28 -12.02
N VAL A 604 -20.09 9.04 -12.24
CA VAL A 604 -20.53 10.10 -11.31
C VAL A 604 -21.17 9.50 -10.05
N THR A 605 -22.02 8.45 -10.23
CA THR A 605 -22.60 7.74 -9.10
C THR A 605 -22.41 6.24 -9.24
N PHE A 606 -22.31 5.56 -8.09
CA PHE A 606 -22.15 4.10 -8.02
C PHE A 606 -23.13 3.47 -7.04
N ASN A 607 -23.80 2.39 -7.46
CA ASN A 607 -24.73 1.63 -6.65
C ASN A 607 -24.24 0.20 -6.44
N ARG A 608 -24.39 -0.33 -5.22
CA ARG A 608 -24.02 -1.71 -4.89
C ARG A 608 -24.85 -2.70 -5.70
N LYS A 609 -24.19 -3.73 -6.25
CA LYS A 609 -24.76 -4.74 -7.15
C LYS A 609 -24.31 -6.15 -6.78
N THR A 610 -24.77 -6.64 -5.62
CA THR A 610 -24.45 -7.99 -5.09
C THR A 610 -25.72 -8.76 -4.69
N THR A 611 -26.90 -8.33 -5.16
CA THR A 611 -28.19 -8.95 -4.85
C THR A 611 -28.22 -10.40 -5.38
N GLY A 612 -28.57 -11.35 -4.52
CA GLY A 612 -28.64 -12.78 -4.87
C GLY A 612 -27.38 -13.58 -4.52
N ILE A 613 -26.27 -12.94 -4.16
CA ILE A 613 -25.10 -13.62 -3.61
C ILE A 613 -25.33 -13.82 -2.10
N ASP A 614 -25.57 -15.06 -1.71
CA ASP A 614 -25.87 -15.47 -0.33
C ASP A 614 -24.71 -16.21 0.36
N GLU A 615 -23.51 -16.12 -0.23
CA GLU A 615 -22.28 -16.72 0.29
C GLU A 615 -21.67 -15.88 1.42
N ASP A 616 -21.01 -16.55 2.40
CA ASP A 616 -20.28 -15.87 3.48
C ASP A 616 -19.21 -14.91 2.88
N PRO A 617 -19.20 -13.63 3.28
CA PRO A 617 -18.20 -12.66 2.81
C PRO A 617 -16.76 -13.10 3.07
N GLY A 618 -16.48 -13.95 4.05
CA GLY A 618 -15.16 -14.51 4.34
C GLY A 618 -14.64 -15.48 3.27
N ASN A 619 -15.49 -15.94 2.37
CA ASN A 619 -15.13 -16.81 1.24
C ASN A 619 -14.68 -16.03 0.00
N PHE A 620 -14.61 -14.69 0.08
CA PHE A 620 -14.13 -13.84 -1.00
C PHE A 620 -12.73 -13.31 -0.66
N LEU A 621 -11.87 -13.21 -1.67
CA LEU A 621 -10.56 -12.61 -1.50
C LEU A 621 -10.67 -11.12 -1.12
N PHE A 622 -9.63 -10.58 -0.50
CA PHE A 622 -9.50 -9.14 -0.27
C PHE A 622 -9.66 -8.38 -1.60
N ILE A 623 -8.99 -8.79 -2.66
CA ILE A 623 -9.24 -8.33 -4.03
C ILE A 623 -10.00 -9.45 -4.76
N THR A 624 -11.32 -9.38 -4.72
CA THR A 624 -12.21 -10.38 -5.33
C THR A 624 -12.17 -10.27 -6.85
N PRO A 625 -11.84 -11.36 -7.58
CA PRO A 625 -11.85 -11.34 -9.03
C PRO A 625 -13.27 -11.33 -9.59
N TYR A 626 -13.50 -10.45 -10.57
CA TYR A 626 -14.67 -10.52 -11.44
C TYR A 626 -14.30 -10.16 -12.87
N VAL A 627 -15.10 -10.64 -13.81
CA VAL A 627 -14.87 -10.37 -15.24
C VAL A 627 -16.20 -10.18 -15.95
N MET A 628 -16.24 -9.22 -16.86
CA MET A 628 -17.32 -9.06 -17.83
C MET A 628 -17.08 -9.97 -19.04
N ASP A 629 -18.13 -10.60 -19.54
CA ASP A 629 -18.09 -11.36 -20.78
C ASP A 629 -17.76 -10.42 -21.95
N PRO A 630 -16.67 -10.66 -22.69
CA PRO A 630 -16.27 -9.78 -23.80
C PRO A 630 -17.29 -9.62 -24.92
N ALA A 631 -18.18 -10.61 -25.09
CA ALA A 631 -19.20 -10.63 -26.15
C ALA A 631 -20.62 -10.28 -25.63
N ASN A 632 -20.82 -10.22 -24.31
CA ASN A 632 -22.13 -9.94 -23.70
C ASN A 632 -21.95 -9.06 -22.43
N PRO A 633 -22.09 -7.74 -22.52
CA PRO A 633 -21.89 -6.85 -21.38
C PRO A 633 -22.92 -7.01 -20.25
N ASN A 634 -24.06 -7.69 -20.51
CA ASN A 634 -25.01 -8.04 -19.47
C ASN A 634 -24.55 -9.21 -18.60
N ARG A 635 -23.55 -9.98 -19.05
CA ARG A 635 -23.03 -11.12 -18.33
C ARG A 635 -21.72 -10.78 -17.64
N LEU A 636 -21.70 -10.96 -16.32
CA LEU A 636 -20.51 -10.90 -15.50
C LEU A 636 -20.37 -12.16 -14.64
N TRP A 637 -19.14 -12.43 -14.24
CA TRP A 637 -18.76 -13.51 -13.34
C TRP A 637 -18.00 -12.95 -12.15
N ILE A 638 -18.28 -13.45 -10.96
CA ILE A 638 -17.54 -13.13 -9.73
C ILE A 638 -17.22 -14.41 -8.97
N GLY A 639 -16.04 -14.47 -8.33
CA GLY A 639 -15.55 -15.66 -7.64
C GLY A 639 -15.47 -15.50 -6.13
N GLY A 640 -16.13 -16.42 -5.41
CA GLY A 640 -15.97 -16.70 -4.00
C GLY A 640 -15.43 -18.11 -3.79
N SER A 641 -15.98 -18.91 -2.86
CA SER A 641 -15.79 -20.36 -2.84
C SER A 641 -16.62 -21.06 -3.91
N GLN A 642 -17.53 -20.33 -4.53
CA GLN A 642 -18.32 -20.72 -5.71
C GLN A 642 -18.15 -19.67 -6.81
N LEU A 643 -18.60 -20.01 -8.01
CA LEU A 643 -18.75 -19.05 -9.10
C LEU A 643 -20.18 -18.50 -9.12
N TRP A 644 -20.29 -17.20 -9.25
CA TRP A 644 -21.56 -16.49 -9.38
C TRP A 644 -21.64 -15.84 -10.75
N ARG A 645 -22.81 -15.92 -11.37
CA ARG A 645 -23.12 -15.34 -12.69
C ARG A 645 -24.29 -14.38 -12.63
N THR A 646 -24.22 -13.29 -13.33
CA THR A 646 -25.34 -12.44 -13.70
C THR A 646 -25.51 -12.45 -15.22
N ASP A 647 -26.75 -12.34 -15.70
CA ASP A 647 -27.11 -12.19 -17.09
C ASP A 647 -27.93 -10.91 -17.34
N ASP A 648 -28.04 -10.04 -16.31
CA ASP A 648 -28.83 -8.81 -16.31
C ASP A 648 -28.00 -7.56 -15.86
N ALA A 649 -26.69 -7.56 -16.23
CA ALA A 649 -25.78 -6.46 -15.94
C ALA A 649 -25.65 -6.17 -14.41
N ALA A 650 -25.55 -7.22 -13.62
CA ALA A 650 -25.40 -7.25 -12.16
C ALA A 650 -26.62 -6.78 -11.35
N GLU A 651 -27.83 -6.74 -11.92
CA GLU A 651 -29.03 -6.46 -11.13
C GLU A 651 -29.35 -7.63 -10.18
N SER A 652 -29.11 -8.88 -10.63
CA SER A 652 -29.20 -10.07 -9.80
C SER A 652 -28.11 -11.09 -10.12
N TRP A 653 -27.75 -11.93 -9.14
CA TRP A 653 -26.73 -12.96 -9.26
C TRP A 653 -27.30 -14.34 -8.92
N THR A 654 -26.82 -15.36 -9.62
CA THR A 654 -27.14 -16.76 -9.38
C THR A 654 -25.85 -17.58 -9.24
N ALA A 655 -25.84 -18.56 -8.33
CA ALA A 655 -24.74 -19.50 -8.23
C ALA A 655 -24.62 -20.31 -9.54
N ALA A 656 -23.40 -20.45 -10.05
CA ALA A 656 -23.09 -21.07 -11.34
C ALA A 656 -22.12 -22.25 -11.22
N SER A 657 -21.69 -22.60 -10.03
CA SER A 657 -20.88 -23.78 -9.74
C SER A 657 -21.15 -24.29 -8.32
N ASN A 658 -20.82 -25.55 -8.08
CA ASN A 658 -20.56 -26.06 -6.75
C ASN A 658 -19.28 -25.41 -6.17
N VAL A 659 -18.96 -25.65 -4.89
CA VAL A 659 -17.73 -25.16 -4.25
C VAL A 659 -16.51 -25.63 -5.05
N VAL A 660 -15.58 -24.72 -5.33
CA VAL A 660 -14.35 -25.03 -6.07
C VAL A 660 -13.40 -25.89 -5.23
N ALA A 661 -12.49 -26.60 -5.90
CA ALA A 661 -11.53 -27.46 -5.23
C ALA A 661 -10.51 -26.68 -4.40
N GLY A 662 -10.19 -27.22 -3.24
CA GLY A 662 -9.17 -26.74 -2.31
C GLY A 662 -9.37 -27.35 -0.92
N ASP A 663 -8.25 -27.64 -0.24
CA ASP A 663 -8.28 -28.25 1.10
C ASP A 663 -8.34 -27.20 2.22
N ARG A 664 -7.72 -26.04 1.99
CA ARG A 664 -7.58 -24.97 3.00
C ARG A 664 -8.30 -23.70 2.61
N PHE A 665 -8.24 -23.35 1.33
CA PHE A 665 -8.75 -22.10 0.77
C PHE A 665 -9.42 -22.37 -0.56
N PRO A 666 -10.62 -22.98 -0.57
CA PRO A 666 -11.36 -23.19 -1.81
C PRO A 666 -11.92 -21.85 -2.32
N ILE A 667 -11.04 -20.95 -2.73
CA ILE A 667 -11.41 -19.59 -3.13
C ILE A 667 -10.88 -19.32 -4.55
N VAL A 668 -11.76 -18.79 -5.38
CA VAL A 668 -11.43 -18.34 -6.75
C VAL A 668 -10.52 -17.13 -6.69
N SER A 669 -9.42 -17.16 -7.45
CA SER A 669 -8.40 -16.11 -7.50
C SER A 669 -8.24 -15.47 -8.89
N ALA A 670 -8.75 -16.11 -9.94
CA ALA A 670 -8.69 -15.59 -11.32
C ALA A 670 -9.90 -16.09 -12.13
N LEU A 671 -10.36 -15.26 -13.05
CA LEU A 671 -11.48 -15.56 -13.95
C LEU A 671 -11.15 -15.15 -15.39
N GLY A 672 -11.59 -15.96 -16.38
CA GLY A 672 -11.43 -15.64 -17.79
C GLY A 672 -12.55 -16.24 -18.63
N VAL A 673 -13.13 -15.43 -19.50
CA VAL A 673 -14.13 -15.83 -20.49
C VAL A 673 -13.50 -15.79 -21.87
N ALA A 674 -13.75 -16.80 -22.71
CA ALA A 674 -13.22 -16.81 -24.07
C ALA A 674 -13.89 -15.73 -24.92
N PRO A 675 -13.13 -14.83 -25.57
CA PRO A 675 -13.71 -13.78 -26.39
C PRO A 675 -14.52 -14.29 -27.59
N SER A 676 -14.19 -15.48 -28.09
CA SER A 676 -14.87 -16.12 -29.24
C SER A 676 -16.00 -17.07 -28.82
N ASP A 677 -16.20 -17.37 -27.53
CA ASP A 677 -17.24 -18.29 -27.03
C ASP A 677 -17.56 -18.00 -25.55
N SER A 678 -18.62 -17.26 -25.30
CA SER A 678 -19.11 -16.89 -23.96
C SER A 678 -19.46 -18.07 -23.04
N ASN A 679 -19.57 -19.28 -23.57
CA ASN A 679 -19.82 -20.50 -22.78
C ASN A 679 -18.53 -21.15 -22.27
N ARG A 680 -17.37 -20.70 -22.72
CA ARG A 680 -16.09 -21.19 -22.23
C ARG A 680 -15.51 -20.25 -21.19
N VAL A 681 -15.49 -20.76 -19.96
CA VAL A 681 -15.00 -19.99 -18.78
C VAL A 681 -13.97 -20.83 -18.05
N LEU A 682 -12.92 -20.15 -17.60
CA LEU A 682 -11.90 -20.68 -16.69
C LEU A 682 -11.94 -19.93 -15.36
N ALA A 683 -11.75 -20.67 -14.26
CA ALA A 683 -11.57 -20.12 -12.92
C ALA A 683 -10.34 -20.73 -12.24
N GLY A 684 -9.39 -19.90 -11.87
CA GLY A 684 -8.21 -20.26 -11.09
C GLY A 684 -8.47 -20.13 -9.59
N THR A 685 -7.76 -20.90 -8.76
CA THR A 685 -7.89 -20.87 -7.30
C THR A 685 -6.58 -20.51 -6.61
N VAL A 686 -6.68 -20.13 -5.34
CA VAL A 686 -5.54 -19.83 -4.45
C VAL A 686 -4.58 -21.03 -4.33
N GLU A 687 -5.09 -22.25 -4.41
CA GLU A 687 -4.29 -23.48 -4.25
C GLU A 687 -3.76 -24.06 -5.56
N GLY A 688 -4.08 -23.43 -6.70
CA GLY A 688 -3.49 -23.78 -8.00
C GLY A 688 -4.36 -24.62 -8.92
N PHE A 689 -5.62 -24.88 -8.54
CA PHE A 689 -6.56 -25.53 -9.43
C PHE A 689 -7.07 -24.57 -10.50
N VAL A 690 -7.29 -25.09 -11.69
CA VAL A 690 -7.97 -24.41 -12.78
C VAL A 690 -9.22 -25.20 -13.13
N HIS A 691 -10.38 -24.63 -12.85
CA HIS A 691 -11.69 -25.14 -13.22
C HIS A 691 -12.08 -24.65 -14.61
N ARG A 692 -12.79 -25.47 -15.37
CA ARG A 692 -13.25 -25.13 -16.72
C ARG A 692 -14.70 -25.51 -16.94
N ASN A 693 -15.36 -24.75 -17.79
CA ASN A 693 -16.69 -25.11 -18.27
C ASN A 693 -16.84 -24.69 -19.74
N THR A 694 -17.59 -25.48 -20.51
CA THR A 694 -17.85 -25.25 -21.93
C THR A 694 -19.33 -24.94 -22.23
N THR A 695 -20.14 -24.90 -21.19
CA THR A 695 -21.57 -24.57 -21.20
C THR A 695 -21.93 -23.63 -20.04
N ALA A 696 -20.96 -22.76 -19.67
CA ALA A 696 -21.02 -21.97 -18.46
C ALA A 696 -22.25 -21.04 -18.35
N GLY A 697 -22.81 -20.59 -19.49
CA GLY A 697 -24.01 -19.77 -19.52
C GLY A 697 -25.28 -20.44 -19.03
N THR A 698 -25.29 -21.79 -18.82
CA THR A 698 -26.46 -22.57 -18.40
C THR A 698 -26.26 -23.34 -17.10
N THR A 699 -25.12 -23.14 -16.43
CA THR A 699 -24.79 -23.82 -15.16
C THR A 699 -25.51 -23.18 -13.98
N ASP A 700 -25.63 -23.94 -12.90
CA ASP A 700 -26.22 -23.55 -11.62
C ASP A 700 -25.32 -23.93 -10.43
N GLY A 701 -25.77 -23.65 -9.21
CA GLY A 701 -25.02 -23.89 -7.96
C GLY A 701 -24.76 -25.38 -7.65
N SER A 702 -25.35 -26.31 -8.37
CA SER A 702 -25.11 -27.76 -8.22
C SER A 702 -24.11 -28.30 -9.26
N THR A 703 -23.69 -27.47 -10.19
CA THR A 703 -22.83 -27.90 -11.31
C THR A 703 -21.38 -28.04 -10.86
N ASP A 704 -20.81 -29.22 -10.98
CA ASP A 704 -19.37 -29.46 -10.81
C ASP A 704 -18.61 -29.04 -12.07
N TRP A 705 -17.61 -28.21 -11.91
CA TRP A 705 -16.72 -27.80 -13.00
C TRP A 705 -15.49 -28.71 -13.02
N PRO A 706 -15.21 -29.41 -14.15
CA PRO A 706 -13.98 -30.18 -14.31
C PRO A 706 -12.76 -29.33 -14.00
N GLN A 707 -11.79 -29.93 -13.29
CA GLN A 707 -10.61 -29.24 -12.79
C GLN A 707 -9.31 -29.91 -13.20
N SER A 708 -8.24 -29.15 -13.19
CA SER A 708 -6.87 -29.61 -13.31
C SER A 708 -5.99 -28.79 -12.36
N GLN A 709 -4.81 -29.31 -11.97
CA GLN A 709 -3.86 -28.57 -11.13
C GLN A 709 -2.49 -28.63 -11.80
N PRO A 710 -2.17 -27.70 -12.71
CA PRO A 710 -0.85 -27.61 -13.36
C PRO A 710 0.30 -27.53 -12.36
N ARG A 711 0.12 -26.73 -11.31
CA ARG A 711 1.01 -26.67 -10.13
C ARG A 711 0.23 -26.20 -8.90
N ALA A 712 0.78 -26.50 -7.71
CA ALA A 712 0.32 -25.86 -6.48
C ALA A 712 0.76 -24.40 -6.42
N GLY A 713 -0.10 -23.51 -5.88
CA GLY A 713 0.19 -22.09 -5.70
C GLY A 713 -0.91 -21.20 -6.26
N PHE A 714 -0.79 -19.89 -6.05
CA PHE A 714 -1.83 -18.92 -6.41
C PHE A 714 -1.94 -18.75 -7.93
N VAL A 715 -3.09 -19.12 -8.53
CA VAL A 715 -3.40 -18.79 -9.92
C VAL A 715 -3.70 -17.30 -9.99
N SER A 716 -2.84 -16.54 -10.61
CA SER A 716 -2.93 -15.07 -10.67
C SER A 716 -3.74 -14.56 -11.84
N TRP A 717 -3.76 -15.30 -12.95
CA TRP A 717 -4.52 -14.96 -14.14
C TRP A 717 -4.84 -16.20 -14.95
N VAL A 718 -6.00 -16.19 -15.62
CA VAL A 718 -6.36 -17.14 -16.67
C VAL A 718 -6.86 -16.37 -17.88
N ALA A 719 -6.47 -16.79 -19.08
CA ALA A 719 -6.88 -16.15 -20.32
C ALA A 719 -7.04 -17.16 -21.45
N PHE A 720 -7.99 -16.91 -22.34
CA PHE A 720 -8.10 -17.63 -23.60
C PHE A 720 -7.37 -16.86 -24.72
N ASP A 721 -6.96 -17.59 -25.73
CA ASP A 721 -6.57 -17.00 -27.01
C ASP A 721 -7.78 -16.21 -27.58
N PRO A 722 -7.58 -15.01 -28.11
CA PRO A 722 -8.68 -14.15 -28.57
C PRO A 722 -9.53 -14.72 -29.71
N VAL A 723 -9.03 -15.72 -30.43
CA VAL A 723 -9.68 -16.33 -31.60
C VAL A 723 -10.04 -17.81 -31.38
N ASP A 724 -9.13 -18.57 -30.79
CA ASP A 724 -9.25 -20.02 -30.61
C ASP A 724 -9.50 -20.39 -29.14
N PRO A 725 -10.74 -20.71 -28.75
CA PRO A 725 -11.08 -21.01 -27.34
C PRO A 725 -10.57 -22.40 -26.87
N ALA A 726 -9.90 -23.17 -27.73
CA ALA A 726 -9.16 -24.37 -27.32
C ALA A 726 -7.79 -24.01 -26.73
N ILE A 727 -7.25 -22.84 -27.09
CA ILE A 727 -5.98 -22.37 -26.54
C ILE A 727 -6.23 -21.50 -25.31
N ALA A 728 -5.61 -21.85 -24.20
CA ALA A 728 -5.73 -21.12 -22.94
C ALA A 728 -4.40 -21.01 -22.21
N TYR A 729 -4.29 -20.02 -21.32
CA TYR A 729 -3.11 -19.75 -20.52
C TYR A 729 -3.49 -19.59 -19.05
N ALA A 730 -2.60 -20.03 -18.15
CA ALA A 730 -2.70 -19.81 -16.72
C ALA A 730 -1.35 -19.32 -16.20
N THR A 731 -1.37 -18.31 -15.32
CA THR A 731 -0.17 -17.78 -14.66
C THR A 731 -0.24 -17.96 -13.16
N TYR A 732 0.95 -18.03 -12.53
CA TYR A 732 1.10 -18.27 -11.10
C TYR A 732 2.00 -17.23 -10.47
N SER A 733 1.51 -16.57 -9.42
CA SER A 733 2.25 -15.51 -8.71
C SER A 733 3.04 -15.99 -7.49
N SER A 734 3.10 -17.30 -7.23
CA SER A 734 3.86 -17.84 -6.10
C SER A 734 5.31 -18.14 -6.50
N PHE A 735 6.25 -17.80 -5.63
CA PHE A 735 7.65 -18.21 -5.78
C PHE A 735 7.82 -19.72 -5.65
N GLY A 736 8.76 -20.30 -6.38
CA GLY A 736 9.07 -21.72 -6.36
C GLY A 736 8.01 -22.59 -7.03
N GLY A 737 8.13 -23.89 -6.84
CA GLY A 737 7.06 -24.85 -7.19
C GLY A 737 6.97 -25.23 -8.67
N GLY A 738 7.86 -24.80 -9.57
CA GLY A 738 7.85 -25.12 -10.99
C GLY A 738 7.53 -23.93 -11.90
N ALA A 739 7.00 -24.20 -13.09
CA ALA A 739 6.74 -23.17 -14.07
C ALA A 739 5.67 -22.16 -13.62
N HIS A 740 5.81 -20.92 -14.05
CA HIS A 740 4.92 -19.81 -13.71
C HIS A 740 3.89 -19.51 -14.80
N VAL A 741 4.16 -19.93 -16.02
CA VAL A 741 3.26 -19.80 -17.18
C VAL A 741 2.93 -21.19 -17.72
N TRP A 742 1.66 -21.44 -17.95
CA TRP A 742 1.14 -22.70 -18.47
C TRP A 742 0.24 -22.44 -19.67
N LYS A 743 0.31 -23.33 -20.66
CA LYS A 743 -0.51 -23.30 -21.87
C LYS A 743 -1.31 -24.58 -22.01
N SER A 744 -2.57 -24.45 -22.36
CA SER A 744 -3.46 -25.52 -22.78
C SER A 744 -3.77 -25.38 -24.27
N THR A 745 -4.00 -26.52 -24.96
CA THR A 745 -4.48 -26.59 -26.35
C THR A 745 -5.80 -27.36 -26.47
N ASP A 746 -6.42 -27.66 -25.34
CA ASP A 746 -7.68 -28.41 -25.24
C ASP A 746 -8.71 -27.72 -24.31
N GLY A 747 -8.65 -26.38 -24.26
CA GLY A 747 -9.58 -25.56 -23.50
C GLY A 747 -9.42 -25.68 -21.98
N GLY A 748 -8.22 -25.95 -21.47
CA GLY A 748 -7.91 -26.06 -20.06
C GLY A 748 -8.02 -27.45 -19.46
N ALA A 749 -8.16 -28.52 -20.28
CA ALA A 749 -8.22 -29.88 -19.77
C ALA A 749 -6.85 -30.38 -19.36
N THR A 750 -5.84 -30.12 -20.20
CA THR A 750 -4.43 -30.43 -19.92
C THR A 750 -3.53 -29.23 -20.14
N TRP A 751 -2.38 -29.21 -19.46
CA TRP A 751 -1.50 -28.05 -19.43
C TRP A 751 -0.04 -28.46 -19.63
N ALA A 752 0.68 -27.65 -20.39
CA ALA A 752 2.13 -27.76 -20.58
C ALA A 752 2.81 -26.49 -20.04
N ALA A 753 3.96 -26.66 -19.39
CA ALA A 753 4.79 -25.57 -18.91
C ALA A 753 5.32 -24.70 -20.06
N LEU A 754 5.31 -23.37 -19.88
CA LEU A 754 5.66 -22.41 -20.90
C LEU A 754 6.70 -21.36 -20.42
N ASP A 755 7.54 -21.68 -19.45
CA ASP A 755 8.55 -20.76 -18.92
C ASP A 755 9.76 -20.57 -19.85
N GLY A 756 9.77 -21.20 -21.02
CA GLY A 756 10.85 -21.10 -22.00
C GLY A 756 12.07 -21.93 -21.64
N THR A 757 13.15 -21.80 -22.44
CA THR A 757 14.36 -22.60 -22.32
C THR A 757 15.63 -21.75 -22.44
N GLY A 758 16.77 -22.30 -21.98
CA GLY A 758 18.09 -21.69 -22.14
C GLY A 758 18.22 -20.29 -21.54
N SER A 759 18.79 -19.36 -22.28
CA SER A 759 18.92 -17.95 -21.86
C SER A 759 17.58 -17.21 -21.83
N GLY A 760 16.57 -17.69 -22.55
CA GLY A 760 15.20 -17.16 -22.58
C GLY A 760 14.26 -17.85 -21.59
N ALA A 761 14.77 -18.70 -20.68
CA ALA A 761 13.93 -19.25 -19.60
C ALA A 761 13.62 -18.18 -18.56
N LEU A 762 12.33 -18.08 -18.14
CA LEU A 762 11.91 -17.19 -17.06
C LEU A 762 12.68 -17.51 -15.76
N PRO A 763 13.02 -16.49 -14.98
CA PRO A 763 13.50 -16.70 -13.62
C PRO A 763 12.35 -17.16 -12.71
N ASP A 764 12.68 -17.68 -11.53
CA ASP A 764 11.69 -17.94 -10.47
C ASP A 764 11.17 -16.60 -9.91
N ILE A 765 10.13 -16.06 -10.55
CA ILE A 765 9.51 -14.78 -10.21
C ILE A 765 8.00 -14.87 -10.37
N PRO A 766 7.20 -14.28 -9.46
CA PRO A 766 5.75 -14.19 -9.62
C PRO A 766 5.35 -13.63 -10.98
N VAL A 767 4.47 -14.35 -11.69
CA VAL A 767 3.80 -13.87 -12.90
C VAL A 767 2.36 -13.52 -12.54
N ASN A 768 1.96 -12.26 -12.71
CA ASN A 768 0.70 -11.72 -12.22
C ASN A 768 -0.41 -11.66 -13.28
N SER A 769 -0.04 -11.49 -14.54
CA SER A 769 -0.98 -11.36 -15.66
C SER A 769 -0.35 -11.81 -16.98
N ILE A 770 -1.20 -12.11 -17.97
CA ILE A 770 -0.77 -12.41 -19.34
C ILE A 770 -1.70 -11.71 -20.33
N ALA A 771 -1.13 -11.18 -21.42
CA ALA A 771 -1.85 -10.64 -22.56
C ALA A 771 -1.34 -11.27 -23.85
N ILE A 772 -2.27 -11.66 -24.74
CA ILE A 772 -2.02 -12.29 -26.03
C ILE A 772 -2.31 -11.27 -27.12
N ASN A 773 -1.34 -10.95 -28.00
CA ASN A 773 -1.54 -9.98 -29.06
C ASN A 773 -2.50 -10.53 -30.11
N PRO A 774 -3.70 -9.94 -30.32
CA PRO A 774 -4.67 -10.45 -31.30
C PRO A 774 -4.19 -10.37 -32.75
N ALA A 775 -3.31 -9.45 -33.08
CA ALA A 775 -2.72 -9.30 -34.42
C ALA A 775 -1.66 -10.37 -34.70
N ASN A 776 -0.97 -10.86 -33.67
CA ASN A 776 0.02 -11.92 -33.76
C ASN A 776 0.02 -12.76 -32.49
N ARG A 777 -0.73 -13.86 -32.48
CA ARG A 777 -0.96 -14.73 -31.32
C ARG A 777 0.30 -15.46 -30.81
N SER A 778 1.41 -15.42 -31.53
CA SER A 778 2.72 -15.85 -31.02
C SER A 778 3.39 -14.78 -30.17
N HIS A 779 2.87 -13.55 -30.16
CA HIS A 779 3.33 -12.46 -29.32
C HIS A 779 2.58 -12.50 -27.98
N LEU A 780 3.29 -12.84 -26.91
CA LEU A 780 2.78 -12.92 -25.54
C LEU A 780 3.51 -11.89 -24.66
N TYR A 781 2.77 -11.29 -23.76
CA TYR A 781 3.29 -10.38 -22.73
C TYR A 781 2.86 -10.87 -21.35
N ILE A 782 3.77 -10.86 -20.40
CA ILE A 782 3.46 -11.18 -19.00
C ILE A 782 3.88 -10.05 -18.08
N GLY A 783 3.00 -9.71 -17.13
CA GLY A 783 3.30 -8.83 -16.02
C GLY A 783 3.87 -9.65 -14.84
N THR A 784 5.02 -9.24 -14.35
CA THR A 784 5.72 -9.95 -13.25
C THR A 784 6.03 -9.02 -12.08
N ASP A 785 6.56 -9.55 -10.98
CA ASP A 785 7.06 -8.72 -9.88
C ASP A 785 8.30 -7.90 -10.25
N ALA A 786 8.89 -8.09 -11.43
CA ALA A 786 10.06 -7.33 -11.91
C ALA A 786 9.81 -6.67 -13.29
N GLY A 787 8.61 -6.20 -13.54
CA GLY A 787 8.24 -5.55 -14.79
C GLY A 787 7.59 -6.50 -15.79
N VAL A 788 7.71 -6.16 -17.07
CA VAL A 788 7.08 -6.89 -18.19
C VAL A 788 8.11 -7.78 -18.89
N PHE A 789 7.68 -8.97 -19.30
CA PHE A 789 8.43 -9.84 -20.22
C PHE A 789 7.59 -10.07 -21.46
N SER A 790 8.25 -10.27 -22.60
CA SER A 790 7.62 -10.59 -23.87
C SER A 790 8.20 -11.85 -24.50
N SER A 791 7.38 -12.55 -25.26
CA SER A 791 7.77 -13.64 -26.14
C SER A 791 7.21 -13.37 -27.52
N ILE A 792 8.01 -13.63 -28.57
CA ILE A 792 7.58 -13.46 -29.97
C ILE A 792 7.43 -14.82 -30.66
N ASP A 793 7.63 -15.92 -29.97
CA ASP A 793 7.64 -17.29 -30.47
C ASP A 793 6.70 -18.23 -29.68
N GLY A 794 5.63 -17.66 -29.15
CA GLY A 794 4.58 -18.40 -28.43
C GLY A 794 4.99 -18.95 -27.08
N GLY A 795 5.98 -18.34 -26.41
CA GLY A 795 6.46 -18.69 -25.07
C GLY A 795 7.65 -19.64 -25.08
N THR A 796 8.25 -19.96 -26.25
CA THR A 796 9.45 -20.78 -26.32
C THR A 796 10.66 -20.07 -25.72
N THR A 797 10.76 -18.74 -25.95
CA THR A 797 11.75 -17.87 -25.33
C THR A 797 11.09 -16.61 -24.77
N TRP A 798 11.53 -16.21 -23.59
CA TRP A 798 11.10 -14.96 -22.94
C TRP A 798 12.24 -13.95 -22.93
N MET A 799 11.87 -12.69 -23.12
CA MET A 799 12.79 -11.56 -23.16
C MET A 799 12.33 -10.49 -22.18
N VAL A 800 13.26 -9.80 -21.57
CA VAL A 800 12.95 -8.71 -20.64
C VAL A 800 12.50 -7.47 -21.43
N GLU A 801 11.29 -7.02 -21.19
CA GLU A 801 10.73 -5.78 -21.73
C GLU A 801 10.93 -4.63 -20.73
N ASN A 802 12.12 -4.12 -20.60
CA ASN A 802 12.42 -3.01 -19.68
C ASN A 802 13.04 -1.80 -20.40
N THR A 803 12.69 -1.59 -21.65
CA THR A 803 13.13 -0.42 -22.40
C THR A 803 12.34 0.84 -21.98
N GLY A 804 12.57 1.31 -20.74
CA GLY A 804 11.89 2.47 -20.14
C GLY A 804 10.87 2.12 -19.06
N PHE A 805 10.69 0.83 -18.77
CA PHE A 805 9.81 0.36 -17.71
C PHE A 805 10.61 0.03 -16.44
N ALA A 806 10.07 0.40 -15.26
CA ALA A 806 10.70 0.10 -13.99
C ALA A 806 10.58 -1.39 -13.60
N ASN A 807 11.53 -1.91 -12.82
CA ASN A 807 11.44 -3.23 -12.20
C ASN A 807 10.44 -3.20 -11.03
N VAL A 808 9.16 -3.11 -11.33
CA VAL A 808 8.05 -2.96 -10.38
C VAL A 808 7.01 -4.04 -10.64
N PRO A 809 6.24 -4.50 -9.63
CA PRO A 809 5.17 -5.45 -9.87
C PRO A 809 4.15 -4.89 -10.86
N VAL A 810 3.86 -5.66 -11.92
CA VAL A 810 2.81 -5.38 -12.88
C VAL A 810 1.68 -6.36 -12.64
N PHE A 811 0.56 -5.89 -12.09
CA PHE A 811 -0.55 -6.75 -11.70
C PHE A 811 -1.56 -6.97 -12.83
N ALA A 812 -1.74 -5.99 -13.73
CA ALA A 812 -2.62 -6.15 -14.87
C ALA A 812 -1.96 -5.65 -16.17
N LEU A 813 -2.15 -6.41 -17.24
CA LEU A 813 -1.85 -6.06 -18.61
C LEU A 813 -3.15 -6.04 -19.41
N ALA A 814 -3.32 -5.04 -20.28
CA ALA A 814 -4.45 -4.96 -21.19
C ALA A 814 -4.00 -4.54 -22.59
N LEU A 815 -4.56 -5.16 -23.62
CA LEU A 815 -4.35 -4.78 -25.02
C LEU A 815 -5.61 -4.09 -25.54
N GLN A 816 -5.42 -2.92 -26.15
CA GLN A 816 -6.47 -2.11 -26.73
C GLN A 816 -6.11 -1.77 -28.17
N PRO A 817 -7.01 -1.99 -29.16
CA PRO A 817 -6.82 -1.41 -30.49
C PRO A 817 -6.69 0.10 -30.38
N ASN A 818 -5.71 0.67 -31.07
CA ASN A 818 -5.56 2.13 -31.15
C ASN A 818 -6.51 2.68 -32.20
N PRO A 819 -7.62 3.35 -31.85
CA PRO A 819 -8.60 3.84 -32.81
C PRO A 819 -8.08 5.03 -33.64
N LEU A 820 -6.97 5.64 -33.23
CA LEU A 820 -6.35 6.77 -33.94
C LEU A 820 -5.32 6.33 -34.97
N ALA A 821 -4.94 5.04 -34.97
CA ALA A 821 -4.01 4.52 -35.95
C ALA A 821 -4.67 4.42 -37.34
N ALA A 822 -4.09 5.09 -38.31
CA ALA A 822 -4.53 5.00 -39.72
C ALA A 822 -3.97 3.72 -40.35
N GLY A 823 -4.83 2.91 -41.00
CA GLY A 823 -4.38 1.73 -41.75
C GLY A 823 -5.39 0.58 -41.71
N PRO A 824 -5.23 -0.41 -42.64
CA PRO A 824 -6.15 -1.55 -42.71
C PRO A 824 -5.91 -2.60 -41.62
N THR A 825 -4.75 -2.58 -40.97
CA THR A 825 -4.38 -3.49 -39.90
C THR A 825 -4.50 -2.77 -38.54
N PRO A 826 -5.22 -3.33 -37.56
CA PRO A 826 -5.29 -2.72 -36.22
C PRO A 826 -3.89 -2.64 -35.57
N VAL A 827 -3.52 -1.45 -35.14
CA VAL A 827 -2.38 -1.24 -34.23
C VAL A 827 -2.87 -1.37 -32.81
N TYR A 828 -2.15 -2.08 -31.98
CA TYR A 828 -2.52 -2.25 -30.58
C TYR A 828 -1.63 -1.40 -29.66
N GLU A 829 -2.22 -0.94 -28.58
CA GLU A 829 -1.51 -0.40 -27.42
C GLU A 829 -1.53 -1.41 -26.28
N LEU A 830 -0.38 -1.65 -25.67
CA LEU A 830 -0.25 -2.46 -24.47
C LEU A 830 -0.20 -1.53 -23.27
N PHE A 831 -1.17 -1.70 -22.36
CA PHE A 831 -1.25 -1.00 -21.08
C PHE A 831 -0.72 -1.90 -19.97
N ALA A 832 0.02 -1.32 -19.02
CA ALA A 832 0.52 -1.99 -17.82
C ALA A 832 0.15 -1.17 -16.59
N PHE A 833 -0.55 -1.81 -15.65
CA PHE A 833 -0.92 -1.24 -14.36
C PHE A 833 -0.04 -1.83 -13.28
N SER A 834 0.81 -0.98 -12.68
CA SER A 834 1.84 -1.42 -11.75
C SER A 834 1.48 -1.12 -10.31
N HIS A 835 1.99 -1.95 -9.41
CA HIS A 835 1.81 -1.77 -7.97
C HIS A 835 3.01 -0.99 -7.40
N GLY A 836 3.01 0.36 -7.63
CA GLY A 836 4.01 1.26 -7.09
C GLY A 836 4.68 2.22 -8.07
N ARG A 837 4.36 2.19 -9.37
CA ARG A 837 4.84 3.13 -10.40
C ARG A 837 3.73 3.58 -11.35
N GLY A 838 2.48 3.53 -10.91
CA GLY A 838 1.35 3.97 -11.71
C GLY A 838 1.09 3.10 -12.94
N ALA A 839 0.43 3.68 -13.93
CA ALA A 839 0.09 3.06 -15.21
C ALA A 839 1.02 3.52 -16.34
N TRP A 840 1.18 2.66 -17.34
CA TRP A 840 2.06 2.85 -18.49
C TRP A 840 1.42 2.31 -19.75
N LYS A 841 1.84 2.83 -20.91
CA LYS A 841 1.47 2.26 -22.19
C LYS A 841 2.60 2.26 -23.21
N VAL A 842 2.50 1.36 -24.18
CA VAL A 842 3.38 1.32 -25.37
C VAL A 842 2.55 0.96 -26.61
N THR A 843 2.78 1.66 -27.71
CA THR A 843 2.20 1.31 -29.01
C THR A 843 3.01 0.17 -29.61
N LEU A 844 2.33 -0.91 -30.01
CA LEU A 844 2.95 -2.08 -30.64
C LEU A 844 3.14 -1.83 -32.14
N PRO A 845 4.22 -2.35 -32.77
CA PRO A 845 4.52 -2.16 -34.16
C PRO A 845 3.57 -2.89 -35.11
#